data_70c6b7fab53b47d369f4cafc45645a76
#
_entry.id   70c6b7fab53b47d369f4cafc45645a76
#
_cell.length_a   1.000
_cell.length_b   1.000
_cell.length_c   1.000
_cell.angle_alpha   90.00
_cell.angle_beta   90.00
_cell.angle_gamma   90.00
#
_symmetry.space_group_name_H-M   'P 1'
#
loop_
_entity.id
_entity.type
_entity.pdbx_description
1 polymer ?
#
loop_
_entity_poly.entity_id
_entity_poly.type
_entity_poly.pdbx_seq_one_letter_code
_entity_poly.pdbx_strand_id
1 'polypeptide(L)'
;MVCLTLLGPVDTPDDAGVSRPQFGTPRLRCLLAALASRANAVADVDWLTDILWPDAPPATPESALHNLVFRLRTTLRRRQVDGRLRVVTTAPGYTLIVDRTDVDALLFDDTVARAVAVVDAEPQLAVDLLDQAESLWHGTPYGEFADCAWAQPEVGALLERRVLAAETAADALVTLGRPEDAYVRLLPFVDDHPYREGLHLRVMAALWRTDRAAEALDAYQRLRRRLAEDLGTDPAPSVRELHARILDGDPPPRRVRGDRRPAGTVAVPHTEIGAANHDSGQLIGRDADLTGLTATVRGRGVVTVLGPGGVGKTALVRHHVRSASDRPVWFAELAAVASRDAVVHLVASATGLSMRRDVAALDALTGALTGRRGLLVLDNCEHVLEAAVELVVALQDRCPDITVLATSRVPLGIAAEQIISLDPLPVPDVDAAPAAIESSDAVRLFCVRARARDPRFELNEATAPAIAEICRRLDGLPLGVELAATKARAIPPAVLVDRLHWRFRVLRGPRGIAPRHRSLHALVDWSYGLLSDPARGLFDVLSIFPSRFGLDDAEFLAAATGVLDREDVADAMAELVDACMVSVDPGGYLLLETLRAFGIDALASRDALDGARCAHTAWVADWLGPLGCEVYGRGHLDAARLVDARLDDVRQAIDHASAHDPALADTILQGSIPFLELTMSPEVTAWARMLIDRHDDSSLGSAVWAVSAGGARFDGDLPTARRCTRRGLDAGPDPSVRVYLHMMLVDIGLFQGDLDAALDDARTFRELALAAGMPGAAHMADISALLIRAYRGEDAYPAARSLEIACATSGEDVVAAWCRYVSGECLLDADPGRARQLLEGAIESARRHGDRYLLGVAMASRASIEARSGATDAAARSYVEVLEHFRQAGNWTNQWVTLRSVIDVLVDLGRCEQAALILGAIRRAHEAAGSDPFGNDVERLEWPAPNPTSAIRAPGRDNRSCRASTPASAGARRASNQGRLRSAWHSRASAPRVSQLTPPPFR
;
A
#
# COMPACT_ATOMS: atom_id res chain seq x y z
N MET A 1 2.65 16.14 33.97
CA MET A 1 2.14 15.37 35.13
C MET A 1 0.84 14.69 34.69
N VAL A 2 0.75 13.40 34.87
CA VAL A 2 -0.40 12.56 34.44
C VAL A 2 -1.67 13.00 35.17
N CYS A 3 -2.77 13.12 34.45
CA CYS A 3 -4.09 13.53 34.99
C CYS A 3 -5.08 12.37 35.10
N LEU A 4 -4.83 11.29 34.38
CA LEU A 4 -5.66 10.09 34.38
C LEU A 4 -4.76 8.85 34.46
N THR A 5 -5.00 7.98 35.42
CA THR A 5 -4.31 6.71 35.59
C THR A 5 -5.16 5.57 35.02
N LEU A 6 -4.56 4.74 34.19
CA LEU A 6 -5.10 3.50 33.61
C LEU A 6 -4.14 2.32 33.78
N LEU A 7 -2.85 2.55 34.07
CA LEU A 7 -1.85 1.51 34.36
C LEU A 7 -1.93 1.04 35.84
N GLY A 8 -3.13 0.98 36.35
CA GLY A 8 -3.51 0.59 37.70
C GLY A 8 -4.96 0.91 37.93
N PRO A 9 -5.39 1.21 39.18
CA PRO A 9 -6.73 1.67 39.47
C PRO A 9 -7.08 2.93 38.69
N VAL A 10 -8.27 2.94 38.05
CA VAL A 10 -8.75 4.11 37.29
C VAL A 10 -9.04 5.27 38.23
N ASP A 11 -8.21 6.32 38.19
CA ASP A 11 -8.35 7.53 38.99
C ASP A 11 -7.79 8.78 38.28
N THR A 12 -8.04 9.93 38.87
CA THR A 12 -7.44 11.22 38.48
C THR A 12 -6.59 11.71 39.66
N PRO A 13 -5.25 11.47 39.64
CA PRO A 13 -4.36 11.86 40.75
C PRO A 13 -4.27 13.36 40.92
N ASP A 14 -3.89 13.79 42.14
CA ASP A 14 -3.72 15.18 42.55
C ASP A 14 -2.24 15.59 42.49
N ASP A 15 -1.94 16.85 42.21
CA ASP A 15 -0.59 17.41 42.19
C ASP A 15 0.14 17.31 43.57
N ALA A 16 -0.59 17.04 44.65
CA ALA A 16 -0.04 17.03 46.00
C ALA A 16 0.22 15.63 46.60
N GLY A 17 -0.02 14.53 45.86
CA GLY A 17 0.20 13.17 46.35
C GLY A 17 -0.67 12.76 47.53
N VAL A 18 -1.74 13.49 47.85
CA VAL A 18 -2.65 13.22 48.98
C VAL A 18 -3.67 12.19 48.55
N SER A 19 -3.82 11.13 49.34
CA SER A 19 -4.83 10.06 49.15
C SER A 19 -6.24 10.67 49.25
N ARG A 20 -6.84 10.96 48.09
CA ARG A 20 -8.25 11.37 48.00
C ARG A 20 -9.15 10.14 47.87
N PRO A 21 -10.47 10.29 48.22
CA PRO A 21 -11.42 9.21 47.90
C PRO A 21 -11.42 8.91 46.40
N GLN A 22 -11.52 7.62 46.06
CA GLN A 22 -11.54 7.10 44.71
C GLN A 22 -12.49 7.89 43.79
N PHE A 23 -12.13 8.05 42.51
CA PHE A 23 -12.88 8.83 41.53
C PHE A 23 -14.33 8.31 41.36
N GLY A 24 -15.28 9.07 41.80
CA GLY A 24 -16.71 8.85 41.55
C GLY A 24 -17.26 7.45 41.92
N THR A 25 -18.33 7.07 41.26
CA THR A 25 -18.95 5.72 41.38
C THR A 25 -18.28 4.76 40.38
N PRO A 26 -18.36 3.43 40.56
CA PRO A 26 -17.83 2.46 39.59
C PRO A 26 -18.28 2.72 38.14
N ARG A 27 -19.55 3.07 37.91
CA ARG A 27 -20.06 3.41 36.57
C ARG A 27 -19.44 4.70 36.00
N LEU A 28 -19.08 5.67 36.84
CA LEU A 28 -18.39 6.88 36.37
C LEU A 28 -16.93 6.57 35.99
N ARG A 29 -16.26 5.70 36.75
CA ARG A 29 -14.93 5.22 36.43
C ARG A 29 -14.94 4.37 35.15
N CYS A 30 -15.94 3.47 35.01
CA CYS A 30 -16.13 2.70 33.79
C CYS A 30 -16.33 3.61 32.58
N LEU A 31 -17.20 4.61 32.64
CA LEU A 31 -17.40 5.59 31.56
C LEU A 31 -16.12 6.36 31.26
N LEU A 32 -15.37 6.81 32.27
CA LEU A 32 -14.11 7.51 32.04
C LEU A 32 -13.06 6.61 31.40
N ALA A 33 -12.91 5.37 31.85
CA ALA A 33 -11.99 4.39 31.32
C ALA A 33 -12.35 4.00 29.88
N ALA A 34 -13.64 3.78 29.58
CA ALA A 34 -14.15 3.49 28.26
C ALA A 34 -13.93 4.65 27.27
N LEU A 35 -14.14 5.89 27.70
CA LEU A 35 -13.82 7.08 26.90
C LEU A 35 -12.30 7.25 26.69
N ALA A 36 -11.50 6.87 27.68
CA ALA A 36 -10.05 6.98 27.61
C ALA A 36 -9.41 5.89 26.73
N SER A 37 -10.00 4.69 26.62
CA SER A 37 -9.56 3.66 25.68
C SER A 37 -9.72 4.11 24.22
N ARG A 38 -10.62 5.06 23.97
CA ARG A 38 -10.81 5.74 22.69
C ARG A 38 -10.48 7.24 22.77
N ALA A 39 -9.41 7.58 23.47
CA ALA A 39 -9.00 8.97 23.65
C ALA A 39 -8.91 9.70 22.30
N ASN A 40 -9.50 10.90 22.22
CA ASN A 40 -9.57 11.73 21.02
C ASN A 40 -10.37 11.13 19.84
N ALA A 41 -11.05 9.98 20.03
CA ALA A 41 -11.96 9.38 19.06
C ALA A 41 -13.39 9.39 19.60
N VAL A 42 -14.38 9.23 18.70
CA VAL A 42 -15.80 9.21 19.09
C VAL A 42 -16.15 7.83 19.64
N ALA A 43 -16.68 7.79 20.85
CA ALA A 43 -17.35 6.63 21.43
C ALA A 43 -18.87 6.80 21.24
N ASP A 44 -19.49 5.95 20.43
CA ASP A 44 -20.92 6.05 20.13
C ASP A 44 -21.80 5.69 21.32
N VAL A 45 -23.06 6.10 21.25
CA VAL A 45 -24.03 5.93 22.36
C VAL A 45 -24.33 4.46 22.60
N ASP A 46 -24.45 3.66 21.54
CA ASP A 46 -24.82 2.24 21.65
C ASP A 46 -23.67 1.46 22.31
N TRP A 47 -22.42 1.66 21.84
CA TRP A 47 -21.24 1.04 22.43
C TRP A 47 -21.05 1.41 23.92
N LEU A 48 -21.24 2.68 24.29
CA LEU A 48 -21.17 3.10 25.68
C LEU A 48 -22.32 2.52 26.52
N THR A 49 -23.49 2.34 25.95
CA THR A 49 -24.63 1.73 26.60
C THR A 49 -24.40 0.25 26.94
N ASP A 50 -23.86 -0.50 25.96
CA ASP A 50 -23.53 -1.91 26.16
C ASP A 50 -22.46 -2.12 27.24
N ILE A 51 -21.46 -1.24 27.31
CA ILE A 51 -20.43 -1.28 28.37
C ILE A 51 -20.97 -0.97 29.73
N LEU A 52 -21.82 0.04 29.85
CA LEU A 52 -22.30 0.53 31.13
C LEU A 52 -23.45 -0.29 31.71
N TRP A 53 -24.19 -1.01 30.89
CA TRP A 53 -25.32 -1.85 31.26
C TRP A 53 -25.37 -3.19 30.50
N PRO A 54 -24.35 -4.05 30.66
CA PRO A 54 -24.25 -5.29 29.88
C PRO A 54 -25.43 -6.25 30.08
N ASP A 55 -26.04 -6.28 31.28
CA ASP A 55 -27.11 -7.25 31.60
C ASP A 55 -28.52 -6.68 31.37
N ALA A 56 -28.73 -5.39 31.65
CA ALA A 56 -30.04 -4.78 31.58
C ALA A 56 -29.95 -3.26 31.31
N PRO A 57 -30.14 -2.83 30.07
CA PRO A 57 -30.19 -1.42 29.76
C PRO A 57 -31.40 -0.73 30.43
N PRO A 58 -31.25 0.53 30.88
CA PRO A 58 -32.36 1.30 31.43
C PRO A 58 -33.45 1.55 30.38
N ALA A 59 -34.68 1.85 30.84
CA ALA A 59 -35.82 2.09 29.93
C ALA A 59 -35.57 3.23 28.88
N THR A 60 -34.65 4.15 29.19
CA THR A 60 -34.19 5.22 28.30
C THR A 60 -32.67 5.33 28.37
N PRO A 61 -31.93 4.48 27.61
CA PRO A 61 -30.46 4.40 27.68
C PRO A 61 -29.77 5.74 27.41
N GLU A 62 -30.18 6.43 26.36
CA GLU A 62 -29.62 7.73 25.99
C GLU A 62 -29.71 8.78 27.08
N SER A 63 -30.90 8.88 27.76
CA SER A 63 -31.09 9.83 28.85
C SER A 63 -30.25 9.46 30.08
N ALA A 64 -30.11 8.16 30.34
CA ALA A 64 -29.28 7.68 31.47
C ALA A 64 -27.80 7.95 31.22
N LEU A 65 -27.30 7.70 29.97
CA LEU A 65 -25.95 8.01 29.55
C LEU A 65 -25.68 9.53 29.61
N HIS A 66 -26.62 10.34 29.13
CA HIS A 66 -26.50 11.80 29.18
C HIS A 66 -26.34 12.30 30.63
N ASN A 67 -27.10 11.75 31.57
CA ASN A 67 -26.98 12.04 33.00
C ASN A 67 -25.61 11.60 33.57
N LEU A 68 -25.09 10.43 33.14
CA LEU A 68 -23.77 9.97 33.57
C LEU A 68 -22.65 10.89 33.02
N VAL A 69 -22.74 11.29 31.75
CA VAL A 69 -21.80 12.26 31.15
C VAL A 69 -21.85 13.62 31.87
N PHE A 70 -23.05 14.10 32.20
CA PHE A 70 -23.18 15.32 32.98
C PHE A 70 -22.49 15.20 34.36
N ARG A 71 -22.71 14.06 35.05
CA ARG A 71 -22.06 13.79 36.37
C ARG A 71 -20.54 13.66 36.21
N LEU A 72 -20.07 13.01 35.13
CA LEU A 72 -18.65 12.90 34.80
C LEU A 72 -18.02 14.29 34.62
N ARG A 73 -18.59 15.14 33.79
CA ARG A 73 -18.17 16.53 33.60
C ARG A 73 -18.12 17.32 34.91
N THR A 74 -19.12 17.15 35.76
CA THR A 74 -19.19 17.80 37.06
C THR A 74 -18.11 17.29 38.03
N THR A 75 -17.78 15.97 37.97
CA THR A 75 -16.74 15.37 38.80
C THR A 75 -15.36 15.83 38.33
N LEU A 76 -15.11 15.90 37.04
CA LEU A 76 -13.85 16.41 36.48
C LEU A 76 -13.61 17.87 36.88
N ARG A 77 -14.63 18.73 36.83
CA ARG A 77 -14.53 20.13 37.35
C ARG A 77 -14.20 20.20 38.80
N ARG A 78 -14.86 19.40 39.66
CA ARG A 78 -14.58 19.35 41.10
C ARG A 78 -13.13 18.91 41.41
N ARG A 79 -12.57 18.06 40.55
CA ARG A 79 -11.16 17.61 40.62
C ARG A 79 -10.21 18.61 39.98
N GLN A 80 -10.68 19.69 39.35
CA GLN A 80 -9.91 20.71 38.66
C GLN A 80 -9.06 20.14 37.47
N VAL A 81 -9.52 19.08 36.86
CA VAL A 81 -8.84 18.45 35.69
C VAL A 81 -9.62 18.65 34.37
N ASP A 82 -10.75 19.38 34.40
CA ASP A 82 -11.61 19.60 33.23
C ASP A 82 -10.97 20.51 32.14
N GLY A 83 -9.89 21.19 32.48
CA GLY A 83 -9.05 21.89 31.50
C GLY A 83 -8.19 20.96 30.65
N ARG A 84 -7.84 19.78 31.19
CA ARG A 84 -6.96 18.77 30.56
C ARG A 84 -7.71 17.54 30.08
N LEU A 85 -8.79 17.14 30.79
CA LEU A 85 -9.67 16.02 30.44
C LEU A 85 -11.06 16.58 30.09
N ARG A 86 -11.35 16.75 28.81
CA ARG A 86 -12.59 17.38 28.33
C ARG A 86 -13.46 16.35 27.63
N VAL A 87 -14.62 16.07 28.20
CA VAL A 87 -15.67 15.26 27.57
C VAL A 87 -16.56 16.16 26.73
N VAL A 88 -16.53 16.01 25.42
CA VAL A 88 -17.37 16.76 24.46
C VAL A 88 -18.44 15.84 23.86
N THR A 89 -19.56 16.45 23.46
CA THR A 89 -20.60 15.72 22.74
C THR A 89 -20.27 15.83 21.25
N THR A 90 -20.09 14.70 20.59
CA THR A 90 -19.71 14.59 19.17
C THR A 90 -20.61 13.54 18.54
N ALA A 91 -21.54 13.94 17.65
CA ALA A 91 -22.44 12.96 17.03
C ALA A 91 -21.61 11.85 16.29
N PRO A 92 -21.91 10.54 16.46
CA PRO A 92 -23.07 9.98 17.14
C PRO A 92 -22.88 9.65 18.66
N GLY A 93 -21.94 10.27 19.38
CA GLY A 93 -21.68 9.91 20.77
C GLY A 93 -20.92 10.98 21.58
N TYR A 94 -19.86 10.56 22.26
CA TYR A 94 -19.02 11.40 23.11
C TYR A 94 -17.54 11.16 22.84
N THR A 95 -16.72 12.21 22.99
CA THR A 95 -15.27 12.15 22.84
C THR A 95 -14.60 12.69 24.10
N LEU A 96 -13.60 11.97 24.61
CA LEU A 96 -12.68 12.50 25.63
C LEU A 96 -11.53 13.18 24.90
N ILE A 97 -11.47 14.49 24.92
CA ILE A 97 -10.35 15.29 24.42
C ILE A 97 -9.28 15.38 25.52
N VAL A 98 -8.08 14.88 25.22
CA VAL A 98 -6.99 14.79 26.17
C VAL A 98 -5.64 14.82 25.45
N ASP A 99 -4.62 15.43 26.06
CA ASP A 99 -3.24 15.28 25.59
C ASP A 99 -2.72 13.89 25.96
N ARG A 100 -1.94 13.27 25.07
CA ARG A 100 -1.37 11.94 25.31
C ARG A 100 -0.50 11.89 26.56
N THR A 101 0.17 12.99 26.91
CA THR A 101 1.00 13.12 28.11
C THR A 101 0.20 13.20 29.41
N ASP A 102 -1.12 13.36 29.32
CA ASP A 102 -2.02 13.47 30.46
C ASP A 102 -2.62 12.14 30.90
N VAL A 103 -2.45 11.06 30.10
CA VAL A 103 -2.89 9.70 30.38
C VAL A 103 -1.66 8.79 30.49
N ASP A 104 -1.51 8.12 31.62
CA ASP A 104 -0.35 7.27 31.91
C ASP A 104 -0.13 6.16 30.85
N ALA A 105 -1.18 5.50 30.40
CA ALA A 105 -1.11 4.46 29.37
C ALA A 105 -0.60 4.99 28.02
N LEU A 106 -1.06 6.17 27.60
CA LEU A 106 -0.63 6.81 26.36
C LEU A 106 0.79 7.37 26.45
N LEU A 107 1.14 7.94 27.63
CA LEU A 107 2.50 8.41 27.92
C LEU A 107 3.48 7.25 27.98
N PHE A 108 3.08 6.11 28.55
CA PHE A 108 3.86 4.88 28.56
C PHE A 108 4.18 4.42 27.13
N ASP A 109 3.17 4.34 26.28
CA ASP A 109 3.32 3.95 24.87
C ASP A 109 4.33 4.84 24.14
N ASP A 110 4.15 6.16 24.26
CA ASP A 110 5.03 7.13 23.58
C ASP A 110 6.47 7.07 24.13
N THR A 111 6.62 6.82 25.42
CA THR A 111 7.94 6.73 26.07
C THR A 111 8.66 5.45 25.67
N VAL A 112 7.96 4.32 25.60
CA VAL A 112 8.53 3.04 25.10
C VAL A 112 8.91 3.16 23.63
N ALA A 113 8.05 3.74 22.79
CA ALA A 113 8.35 3.94 21.37
C ALA A 113 9.62 4.80 21.16
N ARG A 114 9.78 5.87 21.94
CA ARG A 114 11.00 6.69 21.92
C ARG A 114 12.24 5.94 22.37
N ALA A 115 12.11 5.12 23.41
CA ALA A 115 13.24 4.32 23.91
C ALA A 115 13.70 3.29 22.88
N VAL A 116 12.75 2.61 22.22
CA VAL A 116 13.04 1.66 21.12
C VAL A 116 13.75 2.35 19.95
N ALA A 117 13.33 3.57 19.60
CA ALA A 117 13.95 4.33 18.51
C ALA A 117 15.40 4.75 18.79
N VAL A 118 15.78 4.92 20.05
CA VAL A 118 17.12 5.40 20.44
C VAL A 118 18.04 4.32 21.01
N VAL A 119 17.55 3.09 21.23
CA VAL A 119 18.27 2.05 21.98
C VAL A 119 19.64 1.70 21.37
N ASP A 120 19.78 1.70 20.07
CA ASP A 120 21.04 1.37 19.39
C ASP A 120 22.04 2.55 19.40
N ALA A 121 21.55 3.80 19.32
CA ALA A 121 22.38 4.99 19.27
C ALA A 121 22.76 5.50 20.67
N GLU A 122 21.81 5.53 21.59
CA GLU A 122 21.94 6.10 22.93
C GLU A 122 21.38 5.14 24.00
N PRO A 123 22.03 3.99 24.25
CA PRO A 123 21.49 2.95 25.13
C PRO A 123 21.24 3.43 26.57
N GLN A 124 22.00 4.39 27.08
CA GLN A 124 21.74 4.96 28.43
C GLN A 124 20.44 5.77 28.43
N LEU A 125 20.18 6.60 27.40
CA LEU A 125 18.94 7.34 27.26
C LEU A 125 17.74 6.40 27.13
N ALA A 126 17.91 5.29 26.41
CA ALA A 126 16.87 4.26 26.30
C ALA A 126 16.53 3.65 27.66
N VAL A 127 17.54 3.32 28.50
CA VAL A 127 17.31 2.81 29.85
C VAL A 127 16.57 3.84 30.70
N ASP A 128 17.00 5.12 30.67
CA ASP A 128 16.38 6.19 31.46
C ASP A 128 14.91 6.40 31.06
N LEU A 129 14.59 6.33 29.76
CA LEU A 129 13.22 6.41 29.25
C LEU A 129 12.39 5.18 29.69
N LEU A 130 12.96 3.97 29.64
CA LEU A 130 12.25 2.75 30.04
C LEU A 130 12.06 2.66 31.55
N ASP A 131 12.95 3.22 32.36
CA ASP A 131 12.76 3.39 33.81
C ASP A 131 11.64 4.37 34.11
N GLN A 132 11.58 5.48 33.36
CA GLN A 132 10.46 6.42 33.44
C GLN A 132 9.14 5.76 33.05
N ALA A 133 9.11 4.98 31.98
CA ALA A 133 7.92 4.25 31.53
C ALA A 133 7.44 3.23 32.57
N GLU A 134 8.35 2.45 33.17
CA GLU A 134 8.03 1.47 34.21
C GLU A 134 7.48 2.16 35.48
N SER A 135 7.93 3.35 35.81
CA SER A 135 7.45 4.09 36.97
C SER A 135 5.97 4.51 36.88
N LEU A 136 5.38 4.45 35.68
CA LEU A 136 3.96 4.72 35.45
C LEU A 136 3.03 3.56 35.85
N TRP A 137 3.61 2.36 36.07
CA TRP A 137 2.83 1.17 36.40
C TRP A 137 2.53 1.10 37.90
N HIS A 138 1.21 1.02 38.23
CA HIS A 138 0.73 0.99 39.60
C HIS A 138 -0.16 -0.24 39.90
N GLY A 139 -0.27 -1.16 38.95
CA GLY A 139 -1.05 -2.38 39.07
C GLY A 139 -1.50 -2.95 37.72
N THR A 140 -2.59 -3.70 37.75
CA THR A 140 -3.20 -4.25 36.52
C THR A 140 -3.82 -3.11 35.72
N PRO A 141 -3.52 -2.99 34.42
CA PRO A 141 -4.13 -1.96 33.58
C PRO A 141 -5.65 -1.98 33.64
N TYR A 142 -6.26 -0.79 33.63
CA TYR A 142 -7.71 -0.60 33.79
C TYR A 142 -8.29 -1.07 35.13
N GLY A 143 -7.46 -1.53 36.06
CA GLY A 143 -7.83 -1.88 37.44
C GLY A 143 -9.03 -2.84 37.53
N GLU A 144 -10.11 -2.40 38.17
CA GLU A 144 -11.34 -3.19 38.36
C GLU A 144 -12.07 -3.58 37.05
N PHE A 145 -11.69 -3.01 35.90
CA PHE A 145 -12.28 -3.28 34.57
C PHE A 145 -11.42 -4.17 33.69
N ALA A 146 -10.28 -4.64 34.19
CA ALA A 146 -9.33 -5.43 33.41
C ALA A 146 -9.94 -6.70 32.77
N ASP A 147 -10.88 -7.33 33.46
CA ASP A 147 -11.57 -8.54 33.01
C ASP A 147 -12.81 -8.26 32.14
N CYS A 148 -13.16 -6.99 31.93
CA CYS A 148 -14.28 -6.64 31.06
C CYS A 148 -13.92 -6.86 29.59
N ALA A 149 -14.83 -7.48 28.82
CA ALA A 149 -14.59 -7.82 27.42
C ALA A 149 -14.14 -6.62 26.54
N TRP A 150 -14.63 -5.40 26.85
CA TRP A 150 -14.25 -4.19 26.13
C TRP A 150 -12.83 -3.68 26.47
N ALA A 151 -12.31 -4.01 27.66
CA ALA A 151 -10.99 -3.56 28.12
C ALA A 151 -9.89 -4.59 27.83
N GLN A 152 -10.23 -5.88 27.71
CA GLN A 152 -9.26 -6.96 27.52
C GLN A 152 -8.27 -6.75 26.34
N PRO A 153 -8.69 -6.26 25.15
CA PRO A 153 -7.74 -5.99 24.08
C PRO A 153 -6.68 -4.94 24.45
N GLU A 154 -7.09 -3.86 25.12
CA GLU A 154 -6.19 -2.79 25.56
C GLU A 154 -5.27 -3.25 26.70
N VAL A 155 -5.82 -4.01 27.66
CA VAL A 155 -5.03 -4.63 28.75
C VAL A 155 -3.97 -5.56 28.17
N GLY A 156 -4.33 -6.43 27.21
CA GLY A 156 -3.40 -7.34 26.56
C GLY A 156 -2.29 -6.59 25.81
N ALA A 157 -2.65 -5.55 25.03
CA ALA A 157 -1.70 -4.75 24.31
C ALA A 157 -0.70 -4.01 25.23
N LEU A 158 -1.18 -3.48 26.36
CA LEU A 158 -0.33 -2.81 27.35
C LEU A 158 0.63 -3.78 28.04
N LEU A 159 0.17 -4.97 28.41
CA LEU A 159 1.01 -6.01 29.02
C LEU A 159 2.10 -6.48 28.04
N GLU A 160 1.77 -6.75 26.78
CA GLU A 160 2.75 -7.11 25.74
C GLU A 160 3.79 -5.99 25.55
N ARG A 161 3.36 -4.75 25.55
CA ARG A 161 4.25 -3.60 25.42
C ARG A 161 5.17 -3.41 26.62
N ARG A 162 4.71 -3.76 27.81
CA ARG A 162 5.55 -3.79 29.01
C ARG A 162 6.64 -4.86 28.95
N VAL A 163 6.31 -6.03 28.40
CA VAL A 163 7.33 -7.08 28.15
C VAL A 163 8.36 -6.62 27.13
N LEU A 164 7.92 -6.01 26.02
CA LEU A 164 8.84 -5.43 25.02
C LEU A 164 9.75 -4.36 25.64
N ALA A 165 9.22 -3.51 26.51
CA ALA A 165 10.00 -2.51 27.25
C ALA A 165 11.09 -3.16 28.12
N ALA A 166 10.77 -4.25 28.83
CA ALA A 166 11.74 -5.01 29.62
C ALA A 166 12.81 -5.68 28.75
N GLU A 167 12.44 -6.28 27.64
CA GLU A 167 13.36 -6.88 26.67
C GLU A 167 14.32 -5.83 26.09
N THR A 168 13.81 -4.66 25.70
CA THR A 168 14.58 -3.55 25.14
C THR A 168 15.54 -2.95 26.20
N ALA A 169 15.08 -2.80 27.45
CA ALA A 169 15.91 -2.36 28.56
C ALA A 169 17.06 -3.32 28.83
N ALA A 170 16.79 -4.63 28.79
CA ALA A 170 17.81 -5.64 28.98
C ALA A 170 18.88 -5.61 27.87
N ASP A 171 18.48 -5.44 26.61
CA ASP A 171 19.41 -5.31 25.48
C ASP A 171 20.29 -4.05 25.63
N ALA A 172 19.72 -2.92 26.05
CA ALA A 172 20.44 -1.70 26.35
C ALA A 172 21.43 -1.86 27.52
N LEU A 173 21.00 -2.45 28.63
CA LEU A 173 21.82 -2.70 29.81
C LEU A 173 23.00 -3.64 29.49
N VAL A 174 22.77 -4.67 28.69
CA VAL A 174 23.84 -5.56 28.21
C VAL A 174 24.83 -4.81 27.34
N THR A 175 24.37 -3.89 26.50
CA THR A 175 25.22 -3.03 25.65
C THR A 175 26.07 -2.07 26.49
N LEU A 176 25.52 -1.58 27.60
CA LEU A 176 26.23 -0.73 28.58
C LEU A 176 27.19 -1.50 29.51
N GLY A 177 27.31 -2.82 29.39
CA GLY A 177 28.14 -3.64 30.25
C GLY A 177 27.52 -3.90 31.63
N ARG A 178 26.20 -3.81 31.77
CA ARG A 178 25.43 -4.03 33.01
C ARG A 178 24.52 -5.27 32.92
N PRO A 179 25.08 -6.47 32.66
CA PRO A 179 24.26 -7.67 32.44
C PRO A 179 23.53 -8.15 33.71
N GLU A 180 24.02 -7.83 34.91
CA GLU A 180 23.30 -8.14 36.16
C GLU A 180 22.01 -7.38 36.28
N ASP A 181 22.00 -6.09 35.94
CA ASP A 181 20.81 -5.25 35.95
C ASP A 181 19.81 -5.75 34.91
N ALA A 182 20.30 -6.18 33.73
CA ALA A 182 19.47 -6.78 32.69
C ALA A 182 18.77 -8.06 33.19
N TYR A 183 19.50 -8.94 33.90
CA TYR A 183 18.93 -10.14 34.49
C TYR A 183 17.82 -9.80 35.52
N VAL A 184 18.10 -8.90 36.44
CA VAL A 184 17.12 -8.45 37.46
C VAL A 184 15.86 -7.87 36.82
N ARG A 185 16.01 -7.09 35.75
CA ARG A 185 14.91 -6.47 35.02
C ARG A 185 13.96 -7.47 34.35
N LEU A 186 14.49 -8.61 33.88
CA LEU A 186 13.72 -9.64 33.18
C LEU A 186 12.99 -10.63 34.13
N LEU A 187 13.51 -10.84 35.34
CA LEU A 187 13.00 -11.85 36.27
C LEU A 187 11.46 -11.78 36.50
N PRO A 188 10.86 -10.61 36.72
CA PRO A 188 9.40 -10.54 36.96
C PRO A 188 8.55 -11.04 35.80
N PHE A 189 9.08 -11.08 34.60
CA PHE A 189 8.33 -11.44 33.38
C PHE A 189 8.50 -12.91 32.97
N VAL A 190 9.54 -13.60 33.45
CA VAL A 190 9.86 -14.97 33.03
C VAL A 190 8.79 -15.98 33.46
N ASP A 191 8.24 -15.82 34.66
CA ASP A 191 7.24 -16.75 35.21
C ASP A 191 5.85 -16.46 34.62
N ASP A 192 5.53 -15.19 34.33
CA ASP A 192 4.27 -14.78 33.73
C ASP A 192 4.22 -15.12 32.22
N HIS A 193 5.39 -15.21 31.55
CA HIS A 193 5.48 -15.50 30.12
C HIS A 193 6.39 -16.72 29.84
N PRO A 194 6.03 -17.91 30.33
CA PRO A 194 6.89 -19.11 30.35
C PRO A 194 7.27 -19.64 28.97
N TYR A 195 6.50 -19.31 27.93
CA TYR A 195 6.73 -19.75 26.55
C TYR A 195 7.38 -18.67 25.67
N ARG A 196 7.65 -17.48 26.21
CA ARG A 196 8.28 -16.38 25.45
C ARG A 196 9.79 -16.57 25.39
N GLU A 197 10.22 -17.31 24.39
CA GLU A 197 11.64 -17.72 24.23
C GLU A 197 12.60 -16.53 24.15
N GLY A 198 12.15 -15.37 23.65
CA GLY A 198 12.93 -14.13 23.63
C GLY A 198 13.36 -13.62 25.00
N LEU A 199 12.52 -13.77 26.04
CA LEU A 199 12.87 -13.44 27.42
C LEU A 199 13.92 -14.42 27.95
N HIS A 200 13.70 -15.72 27.76
CA HIS A 200 14.65 -16.77 28.20
C HIS A 200 16.01 -16.65 27.55
N LEU A 201 16.06 -16.30 26.24
CA LEU A 201 17.29 -16.02 25.51
C LEU A 201 18.11 -14.91 26.18
N ARG A 202 17.44 -13.78 26.52
CA ARG A 202 18.08 -12.65 27.17
C ARG A 202 18.52 -12.93 28.58
N VAL A 203 17.75 -13.71 29.34
CA VAL A 203 18.11 -14.18 30.67
C VAL A 203 19.36 -15.05 30.60
N MET A 204 19.41 -16.02 29.70
CA MET A 204 20.58 -16.88 29.48
C MET A 204 21.80 -16.04 29.06
N ALA A 205 21.63 -15.08 28.15
CA ALA A 205 22.72 -14.21 27.71
C ALA A 205 23.24 -13.31 28.85
N ALA A 206 22.38 -12.78 29.70
CA ALA A 206 22.76 -11.99 30.86
C ALA A 206 23.52 -12.82 31.90
N LEU A 207 23.03 -13.99 32.24
CA LEU A 207 23.68 -14.93 33.15
C LEU A 207 25.08 -15.37 32.63
N TRP A 208 25.19 -15.68 31.35
CA TRP A 208 26.45 -16.03 30.73
C TRP A 208 27.48 -14.91 30.79
N ARG A 209 27.08 -13.67 30.61
CA ARG A 209 27.95 -12.49 30.68
C ARG A 209 28.36 -12.09 32.11
N THR A 210 27.72 -12.69 33.13
CA THR A 210 28.07 -12.53 34.55
C THR A 210 28.79 -13.73 35.14
N ASP A 211 29.41 -14.57 34.28
CA ASP A 211 30.11 -15.81 34.64
C ASP A 211 29.21 -16.86 35.37
N ARG A 212 27.88 -16.76 35.21
CA ARG A 212 26.90 -17.68 35.77
C ARG A 212 26.41 -18.69 34.73
N ALA A 213 27.36 -19.29 33.99
CA ALA A 213 27.05 -20.22 32.90
C ALA A 213 26.23 -21.43 33.33
N ALA A 214 26.45 -21.94 34.53
CA ALA A 214 25.65 -23.06 35.07
C ALA A 214 24.16 -22.71 35.21
N GLU A 215 23.83 -21.52 35.67
CA GLU A 215 22.48 -21.05 35.82
C GLU A 215 21.82 -20.73 34.47
N ALA A 216 22.61 -20.27 33.50
CA ALA A 216 22.13 -20.09 32.12
C ALA A 216 21.76 -21.43 31.47
N LEU A 217 22.56 -22.47 31.67
CA LEU A 217 22.26 -23.82 31.21
C LEU A 217 21.04 -24.44 31.92
N ASP A 218 20.88 -24.17 33.21
CA ASP A 218 19.69 -24.60 33.96
C ASP A 218 18.41 -23.85 33.49
N ALA A 219 18.50 -22.58 33.20
CA ALA A 219 17.40 -21.83 32.59
C ALA A 219 16.96 -22.44 31.24
N TYR A 220 17.93 -22.84 30.40
CA TYR A 220 17.63 -23.58 29.16
C TYR A 220 16.92 -24.89 29.41
N GLN A 221 17.39 -25.69 30.40
CA GLN A 221 16.76 -26.98 30.70
C GLN A 221 15.35 -26.85 31.24
N ARG A 222 15.07 -25.80 32.02
CA ARG A 222 13.71 -25.48 32.47
C ARG A 222 12.79 -25.12 31.30
N LEU A 223 13.23 -24.24 30.45
CA LEU A 223 12.48 -23.84 29.24
C LEU A 223 12.22 -25.06 28.35
N ARG A 224 13.26 -25.83 28.02
CA ARG A 224 13.16 -27.02 27.16
C ARG A 224 12.16 -28.02 27.69
N ARG A 225 12.23 -28.32 29.02
CA ARG A 225 11.29 -29.23 29.64
C ARG A 225 9.86 -28.74 29.54
N ARG A 226 9.63 -27.48 29.86
CA ARG A 226 8.30 -26.87 29.77
C ARG A 226 7.72 -26.87 28.36
N LEU A 227 8.53 -26.51 27.36
CA LEU A 227 8.12 -26.57 25.97
C LEU A 227 7.80 -27.99 25.50
N ALA A 228 8.59 -28.99 25.94
CA ALA A 228 8.37 -30.39 25.58
C ALA A 228 7.13 -30.98 26.27
N GLU A 229 6.90 -30.68 27.56
CA GLU A 229 5.78 -31.22 28.36
C GLU A 229 4.45 -30.56 27.97
N ASP A 230 4.44 -29.21 27.75
CA ASP A 230 3.19 -28.48 27.59
C ASP A 230 2.80 -28.29 26.08
N LEU A 231 3.79 -28.17 25.20
CA LEU A 231 3.58 -27.86 23.77
C LEU A 231 4.13 -28.91 22.81
N GLY A 232 4.88 -29.91 23.30
CA GLY A 232 5.49 -30.95 22.47
C GLY A 232 6.57 -30.42 21.51
N THR A 233 7.18 -29.27 21.80
CA THR A 233 8.15 -28.59 20.92
C THR A 233 9.53 -28.47 21.58
N ASP A 234 10.59 -28.36 20.75
CA ASP A 234 11.94 -28.02 21.22
C ASP A 234 12.13 -26.48 21.17
N PRO A 235 13.01 -25.92 22.03
CA PRO A 235 13.32 -24.47 21.99
C PRO A 235 13.77 -23.95 20.62
N ALA A 236 13.50 -22.69 20.35
CA ALA A 236 13.86 -22.00 19.11
C ALA A 236 15.38 -22.12 18.78
N PRO A 237 15.74 -22.04 17.48
CA PRO A 237 17.14 -22.17 17.06
C PRO A 237 18.09 -21.21 17.78
N SER A 238 17.71 -19.96 17.99
CA SER A 238 18.48 -18.92 18.68
C SER A 238 18.83 -19.30 20.14
N VAL A 239 17.84 -19.88 20.83
CA VAL A 239 18.03 -20.33 22.22
C VAL A 239 18.96 -21.56 22.28
N ARG A 240 18.83 -22.49 21.34
CA ARG A 240 19.67 -23.67 21.21
C ARG A 240 21.12 -23.32 20.82
N GLU A 241 21.30 -22.35 19.95
CA GLU A 241 22.59 -21.83 19.53
C GLU A 241 23.31 -21.18 20.71
N LEU A 242 22.61 -20.32 21.47
CA LEU A 242 23.18 -19.75 22.69
C LEU A 242 23.58 -20.85 23.70
N HIS A 243 22.72 -21.85 23.89
CA HIS A 243 23.01 -22.99 24.76
C HIS A 243 24.28 -23.75 24.32
N ALA A 244 24.45 -24.06 23.03
CA ALA A 244 25.61 -24.72 22.47
C ALA A 244 26.89 -23.91 22.71
N ARG A 245 26.86 -22.60 22.48
CA ARG A 245 28.00 -21.70 22.70
C ARG A 245 28.41 -21.59 24.16
N ILE A 246 27.42 -21.63 25.08
CA ILE A 246 27.73 -21.66 26.51
C ILE A 246 28.40 -22.99 26.89
N LEU A 247 27.96 -24.12 26.30
CA LEU A 247 28.58 -25.46 26.55
C LEU A 247 29.99 -25.57 25.97
N ASP A 248 30.25 -24.97 24.82
CA ASP A 248 31.57 -24.99 24.16
C ASP A 248 32.59 -24.08 24.87
N GLY A 249 32.14 -23.33 25.88
CA GLY A 249 32.99 -22.40 26.64
C GLY A 249 33.45 -21.18 25.83
N ASP A 250 32.70 -20.82 24.77
CA ASP A 250 32.98 -19.64 23.98
C ASP A 250 32.92 -18.37 24.86
N PRO A 251 33.81 -17.39 24.68
CA PRO A 251 33.66 -16.13 25.39
C PRO A 251 32.39 -15.41 24.93
N PRO A 252 31.62 -14.79 25.83
CA PRO A 252 30.42 -14.05 25.44
C PRO A 252 30.76 -12.97 24.37
N PRO A 253 30.01 -12.85 23.29
CA PRO A 253 30.37 -11.98 22.19
C PRO A 253 30.42 -10.53 22.64
N ARG A 254 31.59 -9.90 22.48
CA ARG A 254 31.68 -8.44 22.48
C ARG A 254 31.03 -7.97 21.19
N ARG A 255 29.90 -7.22 21.26
CA ARG A 255 29.35 -6.57 20.08
C ARG A 255 30.42 -5.64 19.49
N VAL A 256 30.94 -6.02 18.32
CA VAL A 256 31.53 -5.05 17.37
C VAL A 256 30.34 -4.25 16.84
N ARG A 257 30.42 -2.92 16.91
CA ARG A 257 29.48 -2.02 16.25
C ARG A 257 29.38 -2.42 14.79
N GLY A 258 28.35 -3.14 14.45
CA GLY A 258 27.99 -3.42 13.08
C GLY A 258 26.95 -2.39 12.66
N ASP A 259 27.26 -1.66 11.61
CA ASP A 259 26.34 -0.75 10.93
C ASP A 259 25.02 -1.45 10.63
N ARG A 260 23.97 -1.13 11.38
CA ARG A 260 22.60 -1.30 10.90
C ARG A 260 22.20 -0.01 10.21
N ARG A 261 22.24 -0.03 8.89
CA ARG A 261 21.54 0.95 8.06
C ARG A 261 20.04 0.87 8.34
N PRO A 262 19.33 2.00 8.41
CA PRO A 262 17.87 1.99 8.47
C PRO A 262 17.33 1.34 7.19
N ALA A 263 16.39 0.42 7.36
CA ALA A 263 15.68 -0.20 6.24
C ALA A 263 14.92 0.87 5.45
N GLY A 264 15.27 1.01 4.18
CA GLY A 264 14.59 1.90 3.24
C GLY A 264 13.19 1.39 2.90
N THR A 265 12.31 2.31 2.66
CA THR A 265 10.90 2.12 2.32
C THR A 265 10.80 1.69 0.85
N VAL A 266 10.10 0.62 0.57
CA VAL A 266 9.88 0.06 -0.78
C VAL A 266 8.44 0.25 -1.21
N ALA A 267 8.24 0.69 -2.44
CA ALA A 267 6.95 0.88 -3.08
C ALA A 267 6.56 -0.30 -4.02
N VAL A 268 5.38 -0.40 -4.48
CA VAL A 268 4.57 -1.58 -4.68
C VAL A 268 3.72 -1.66 -5.98
N PRO A 269 3.56 -2.83 -6.63
CA PRO A 269 2.87 -3.01 -7.91
C PRO A 269 1.39 -3.36 -7.95
N HIS A 270 0.79 -2.98 -9.07
CA HIS A 270 -0.56 -3.34 -9.49
C HIS A 270 -0.59 -4.55 -10.43
N THR A 271 -1.58 -5.42 -10.27
CA THR A 271 -2.01 -6.24 -11.39
C THR A 271 -3.52 -6.51 -11.31
N GLU A 272 -4.29 -5.88 -12.19
CA GLU A 272 -5.49 -6.54 -12.67
C GLU A 272 -5.01 -7.81 -13.37
N ILE A 273 -5.65 -8.96 -13.07
CA ILE A 273 -5.46 -10.15 -13.91
C ILE A 273 -6.11 -9.85 -15.25
N GLY A 274 -5.45 -9.03 -16.06
CA GLY A 274 -5.65 -9.02 -17.48
C GLY A 274 -5.33 -10.43 -17.97
N ALA A 275 -6.23 -10.99 -18.76
CA ALA A 275 -6.09 -12.29 -19.37
C ALA A 275 -4.79 -12.37 -20.18
N ALA A 276 -3.66 -12.58 -19.51
CA ALA A 276 -2.43 -13.03 -20.12
C ALA A 276 -2.41 -14.55 -20.00
N ASN A 277 -2.71 -15.15 -21.12
CA ASN A 277 -2.67 -16.56 -21.39
C ASN A 277 -1.30 -17.17 -21.11
N HIS A 278 -1.37 -18.44 -20.77
CA HIS A 278 -0.37 -19.49 -20.87
C HIS A 278 0.50 -19.76 -19.63
N ASP A 279 -0.11 -20.42 -18.66
CA ASP A 279 0.40 -21.73 -18.30
C ASP A 279 -0.78 -22.72 -18.38
N SER A 280 -0.84 -23.49 -19.44
CA SER A 280 -1.73 -24.64 -19.61
C SER A 280 -1.23 -25.84 -18.80
N GLY A 281 -0.57 -25.58 -17.70
CA GLY A 281 -0.18 -26.57 -16.72
C GLY A 281 -1.42 -27.05 -15.96
N GLN A 282 -1.94 -28.21 -16.33
CA GLN A 282 -2.89 -28.95 -15.55
C GLN A 282 -2.36 -29.09 -14.13
N LEU A 283 -3.14 -28.60 -13.14
CA LEU A 283 -2.78 -28.69 -11.73
C LEU A 283 -2.91 -30.16 -11.32
N ILE A 284 -1.80 -30.90 -11.26
CA ILE A 284 -1.79 -32.33 -11.05
C ILE A 284 -1.95 -32.65 -9.56
N GLY A 285 -2.91 -33.49 -9.22
CA GLY A 285 -3.15 -34.00 -7.86
C GLY A 285 -3.67 -32.96 -6.87
N ARG A 286 -4.33 -31.87 -7.33
CA ARG A 286 -4.85 -30.79 -6.50
C ARG A 286 -6.35 -30.55 -6.62
N ASP A 287 -7.09 -31.48 -7.20
CA ASP A 287 -8.54 -31.31 -7.42
C ASP A 287 -9.31 -31.19 -6.11
N ALA A 288 -8.93 -31.99 -5.08
CA ALA A 288 -9.52 -31.94 -3.76
C ALA A 288 -9.19 -30.61 -3.05
N ASP A 289 -7.92 -30.16 -3.11
CA ASP A 289 -7.47 -28.91 -2.53
C ASP A 289 -8.18 -27.71 -3.17
N LEU A 290 -8.33 -27.72 -4.51
CA LEU A 290 -9.05 -26.69 -5.26
C LEU A 290 -10.54 -26.64 -4.90
N THR A 291 -11.16 -27.81 -4.73
CA THR A 291 -12.57 -27.90 -4.30
C THR A 291 -12.74 -27.37 -2.88
N GLY A 292 -11.86 -27.74 -1.95
CA GLY A 292 -11.83 -27.24 -0.58
C GLY A 292 -11.61 -25.74 -0.51
N LEU A 293 -10.63 -25.22 -1.25
CA LEU A 293 -10.35 -23.79 -1.36
C LEU A 293 -11.57 -23.03 -1.88
N THR A 294 -12.19 -23.53 -2.96
CA THR A 294 -13.36 -22.91 -3.56
C THR A 294 -14.55 -22.86 -2.60
N ALA A 295 -14.78 -23.92 -1.83
CA ALA A 295 -15.83 -23.97 -0.82
C ALA A 295 -15.58 -22.97 0.32
N THR A 296 -14.35 -22.91 0.82
CA THR A 296 -13.95 -22.05 1.94
C THR A 296 -13.99 -20.56 1.56
N VAL A 297 -13.47 -20.20 0.40
CA VAL A 297 -13.38 -18.81 -0.09
C VAL A 297 -14.77 -18.21 -0.44
N ARG A 298 -15.80 -19.03 -0.65
CA ARG A 298 -17.18 -18.54 -0.82
C ARG A 298 -17.75 -17.92 0.45
N GLY A 299 -17.22 -18.26 1.62
CA GLY A 299 -17.52 -17.60 2.89
C GLY A 299 -16.98 -16.16 2.95
N ARG A 300 -17.38 -15.41 3.99
CA ARG A 300 -16.74 -14.13 4.33
C ARG A 300 -15.61 -14.40 5.33
N GLY A 301 -14.55 -13.61 5.29
CA GLY A 301 -13.47 -13.69 6.28
C GLY A 301 -12.08 -13.83 5.64
N VAL A 302 -11.17 -14.44 6.37
CA VAL A 302 -9.77 -14.65 5.99
C VAL A 302 -9.52 -16.12 5.77
N VAL A 303 -8.96 -16.46 4.62
CA VAL A 303 -8.54 -17.83 4.28
C VAL A 303 -7.05 -17.80 4.02
N THR A 304 -6.28 -18.62 4.72
CA THR A 304 -4.83 -18.72 4.50
C THR A 304 -4.48 -20.11 3.96
N VAL A 305 -3.87 -20.13 2.78
CA VAL A 305 -3.27 -21.35 2.23
C VAL A 305 -1.86 -21.48 2.83
N LEU A 306 -1.74 -22.41 3.74
CA LEU A 306 -0.52 -22.69 4.49
C LEU A 306 0.26 -23.84 3.85
N GLY A 307 1.57 -23.78 3.82
CA GLY A 307 2.42 -24.89 3.39
C GLY A 307 3.85 -24.51 3.14
N PRO A 308 4.76 -25.49 2.98
CA PRO A 308 6.18 -25.24 2.75
C PRO A 308 6.45 -24.53 1.43
N GLY A 309 7.68 -23.97 1.29
CA GLY A 309 8.16 -23.43 0.02
C GLY A 309 8.16 -24.50 -1.08
N GLY A 310 7.74 -24.14 -2.28
CA GLY A 310 7.72 -25.06 -3.42
C GLY A 310 6.58 -26.10 -3.44
N VAL A 311 5.61 -26.04 -2.50
CA VAL A 311 4.47 -26.96 -2.43
C VAL A 311 3.35 -26.62 -3.45
N GLY A 312 3.40 -25.41 -4.04
CA GLY A 312 2.44 -24.97 -5.05
C GLY A 312 1.30 -24.08 -4.54
N LYS A 313 1.45 -23.37 -3.40
CA LYS A 313 0.44 -22.45 -2.85
C LYS A 313 -0.03 -21.40 -3.87
N THR A 314 0.90 -20.65 -4.41
CA THR A 314 0.65 -19.62 -5.43
C THR A 314 -0.02 -20.19 -6.68
N ALA A 315 0.41 -21.38 -7.13
CA ALA A 315 -0.17 -22.05 -8.29
C ALA A 315 -1.64 -22.43 -8.04
N LEU A 316 -1.96 -22.96 -6.85
CA LEU A 316 -3.32 -23.31 -6.44
C LEU A 316 -4.23 -22.06 -6.40
N VAL A 317 -3.75 -20.99 -5.76
CA VAL A 317 -4.48 -19.73 -5.64
C VAL A 317 -4.71 -19.08 -7.00
N ARG A 318 -3.68 -18.99 -7.85
CA ARG A 318 -3.81 -18.46 -9.22
C ARG A 318 -4.79 -19.28 -10.08
N HIS A 319 -4.79 -20.62 -9.93
CA HIS A 319 -5.76 -21.49 -10.63
C HIS A 319 -7.19 -21.23 -10.15
N HIS A 320 -7.40 -21.10 -8.82
CA HIS A 320 -8.69 -20.76 -8.24
C HIS A 320 -9.20 -19.40 -8.74
N VAL A 321 -8.37 -18.38 -8.73
CA VAL A 321 -8.72 -17.02 -9.16
C VAL A 321 -9.14 -16.96 -10.62
N ARG A 322 -8.47 -17.70 -11.52
CA ARG A 322 -8.86 -17.79 -12.95
C ARG A 322 -10.25 -18.39 -13.16
N SER A 323 -10.71 -19.23 -12.27
CA SER A 323 -12.05 -19.85 -12.32
C SER A 323 -13.12 -19.05 -11.57
N ALA A 324 -12.73 -18.02 -10.77
CA ALA A 324 -13.63 -17.19 -10.00
C ALA A 324 -14.16 -16.03 -10.86
N SER A 325 -15.39 -16.15 -11.37
CA SER A 325 -16.02 -15.14 -12.23
C SER A 325 -17.15 -14.35 -11.54
N ASP A 326 -17.44 -14.59 -10.27
CA ASP A 326 -18.64 -14.08 -9.59
C ASP A 326 -18.42 -12.77 -8.81
N ARG A 327 -17.18 -12.30 -8.68
CA ARG A 327 -16.81 -11.09 -7.93
C ARG A 327 -15.47 -10.52 -8.40
N PRO A 328 -15.19 -9.20 -8.16
CA PRO A 328 -13.88 -8.61 -8.42
C PRO A 328 -12.80 -9.33 -7.63
N VAL A 329 -11.64 -9.55 -8.27
CA VAL A 329 -10.45 -10.12 -7.63
C VAL A 329 -9.29 -9.14 -7.73
N TRP A 330 -8.65 -8.88 -6.60
CA TRP A 330 -7.45 -8.07 -6.51
C TRP A 330 -6.30 -8.94 -6.03
N PHE A 331 -5.20 -8.93 -6.75
CA PHE A 331 -4.04 -9.77 -6.48
C PHE A 331 -2.85 -8.90 -6.06
N ALA A 332 -2.34 -9.11 -4.85
CA ALA A 332 -1.21 -8.40 -4.30
C ALA A 332 -0.06 -9.39 -4.01
N GLU A 333 1.02 -9.28 -4.76
CA GLU A 333 2.19 -10.16 -4.66
C GLU A 333 3.22 -9.52 -3.71
N LEU A 334 3.31 -10.00 -2.47
CA LEU A 334 4.10 -9.37 -1.41
C LEU A 334 5.60 -9.73 -1.46
N ALA A 335 6.02 -10.62 -2.34
CA ALA A 335 7.39 -11.16 -2.38
C ALA A 335 8.51 -10.09 -2.47
N ALA A 336 8.23 -8.96 -3.14
CA ALA A 336 9.19 -7.87 -3.33
C ALA A 336 9.11 -6.78 -2.24
N VAL A 337 8.22 -6.90 -1.25
CA VAL A 337 7.91 -5.85 -0.28
C VAL A 337 8.62 -6.10 1.04
N ALA A 338 9.28 -5.08 1.61
CA ALA A 338 10.03 -5.20 2.85
C ALA A 338 9.52 -4.32 4.00
N SER A 339 8.55 -3.42 3.77
CA SER A 339 8.06 -2.50 4.79
C SER A 339 6.54 -2.50 4.92
N ARG A 340 6.06 -2.07 6.11
CA ARG A 340 4.63 -1.97 6.44
C ARG A 340 3.87 -1.05 5.48
N ASP A 341 4.39 0.14 5.25
CA ASP A 341 3.71 1.12 4.39
C ASP A 341 3.65 0.64 2.95
N ALA A 342 4.67 -0.08 2.50
CA ALA A 342 4.71 -0.68 1.17
C ALA A 342 3.63 -1.75 0.98
N VAL A 343 3.31 -2.58 1.99
CA VAL A 343 2.20 -3.55 1.93
C VAL A 343 0.86 -2.84 1.71
N VAL A 344 0.59 -1.76 2.46
CA VAL A 344 -0.65 -1.00 2.36
C VAL A 344 -0.76 -0.31 0.99
N HIS A 345 0.35 0.27 0.51
CA HIS A 345 0.41 0.87 -0.82
C HIS A 345 0.19 -0.15 -1.94
N LEU A 346 0.74 -1.37 -1.81
CA LEU A 346 0.52 -2.47 -2.77
C LEU A 346 -0.95 -2.80 -2.91
N VAL A 347 -1.61 -3.00 -1.79
CA VAL A 347 -3.02 -3.35 -1.79
C VAL A 347 -3.87 -2.20 -2.30
N ALA A 348 -3.55 -0.95 -1.96
CA ALA A 348 -4.22 0.22 -2.53
C ALA A 348 -4.09 0.20 -4.06
N SER A 349 -2.90 -0.05 -4.52
CA SER A 349 -2.55 -0.17 -5.91
C SER A 349 -3.32 -1.31 -6.60
N ALA A 350 -3.24 -2.54 -6.08
CA ALA A 350 -3.97 -3.70 -6.62
C ALA A 350 -5.50 -3.49 -6.66
N THR A 351 -6.04 -2.68 -5.73
CA THR A 351 -7.47 -2.34 -5.69
C THR A 351 -7.85 -1.13 -6.53
N GLY A 352 -6.89 -0.53 -7.24
CA GLY A 352 -7.08 0.66 -8.07
C GLY A 352 -7.35 1.93 -7.28
N LEU A 353 -6.86 2.03 -6.03
CA LEU A 353 -7.09 3.15 -5.13
C LEU A 353 -5.87 4.05 -5.02
N SER A 354 -6.09 5.36 -5.12
CA SER A 354 -5.07 6.37 -4.80
C SER A 354 -5.24 6.87 -3.37
N MET A 355 -4.15 6.97 -2.63
CA MET A 355 -4.17 7.32 -1.21
C MET A 355 -3.81 8.78 -0.95
N ARG A 356 -4.46 9.40 0.05
CA ARG A 356 -4.17 10.78 0.49
C ARG A 356 -2.94 10.82 1.40
N ARG A 357 -2.26 11.98 1.41
CA ARG A 357 -1.03 12.23 2.18
C ARG A 357 -1.24 12.50 3.66
N ASP A 358 -2.43 12.96 4.04
CA ASP A 358 -2.78 13.53 5.34
C ASP A 358 -3.55 12.55 6.24
N VAL A 359 -3.76 11.32 5.78
CA VAL A 359 -4.42 10.25 6.53
C VAL A 359 -3.47 9.05 6.57
N ALA A 360 -3.41 8.36 7.71
CA ALA A 360 -2.64 7.13 7.82
C ALA A 360 -3.03 6.19 6.66
N ALA A 361 -2.05 5.65 5.94
CA ALA A 361 -2.25 4.91 4.71
C ALA A 361 -3.28 3.78 4.85
N LEU A 362 -3.27 3.09 5.99
CA LEU A 362 -4.20 2.02 6.31
C LEU A 362 -5.65 2.51 6.47
N ASP A 363 -5.85 3.68 7.09
CA ASP A 363 -7.19 4.26 7.27
C ASP A 363 -7.77 4.75 5.94
N ALA A 364 -6.93 5.32 5.09
CA ALA A 364 -7.33 5.73 3.75
C ALA A 364 -7.75 4.52 2.90
N LEU A 365 -6.97 3.43 2.93
CA LEU A 365 -7.27 2.21 2.21
C LEU A 365 -8.58 1.58 2.69
N THR A 366 -8.73 1.37 4.00
CA THR A 366 -9.93 0.74 4.57
C THR A 366 -11.18 1.60 4.35
N GLY A 367 -11.07 2.93 4.51
CA GLY A 367 -12.15 3.85 4.21
C GLY A 367 -12.60 3.80 2.74
N ALA A 368 -11.67 3.68 1.82
CA ALA A 368 -11.96 3.58 0.39
C ALA A 368 -12.52 2.20 -0.03
N LEU A 369 -12.23 1.16 0.72
CA LEU A 369 -12.75 -0.20 0.49
C LEU A 369 -14.06 -0.48 1.21
N THR A 370 -14.48 0.37 2.14
CA THR A 370 -15.74 0.22 2.88
C THR A 370 -16.93 0.16 1.92
N GLY A 371 -17.77 -0.88 2.07
CA GLY A 371 -18.94 -1.13 1.21
C GLY A 371 -18.61 -1.76 -0.16
N ARG A 372 -17.33 -2.01 -0.48
CA ARG A 372 -16.96 -2.81 -1.66
C ARG A 372 -17.00 -4.29 -1.36
N ARG A 373 -17.34 -5.09 -2.37
CA ARG A 373 -17.35 -6.55 -2.30
C ARG A 373 -16.32 -7.12 -3.27
N GLY A 374 -15.44 -8.02 -2.80
CA GLY A 374 -14.42 -8.62 -3.65
C GLY A 374 -13.59 -9.68 -2.93
N LEU A 375 -12.64 -10.25 -3.67
CA LEU A 375 -11.62 -11.16 -3.17
C LEU A 375 -10.26 -10.46 -3.26
N LEU A 376 -9.64 -10.23 -2.11
CA LEU A 376 -8.27 -9.74 -2.04
C LEU A 376 -7.32 -10.93 -1.83
N VAL A 377 -6.41 -11.14 -2.75
CA VAL A 377 -5.36 -12.15 -2.64
C VAL A 377 -4.07 -11.47 -2.17
N LEU A 378 -3.48 -12.01 -1.10
CA LEU A 378 -2.18 -11.61 -0.57
C LEU A 378 -1.22 -12.80 -0.74
N ASP A 379 -0.31 -12.74 -1.71
CA ASP A 379 0.61 -13.83 -1.98
C ASP A 379 1.95 -13.62 -1.28
N ASN A 380 2.47 -14.68 -0.63
CA ASN A 380 3.79 -14.68 0.04
C ASN A 380 3.89 -13.78 1.28
N CYS A 381 2.97 -13.93 2.25
CA CYS A 381 2.89 -13.08 3.46
C CYS A 381 4.00 -13.31 4.49
N GLU A 382 4.74 -14.41 4.43
CA GLU A 382 5.64 -14.87 5.49
C GLU A 382 6.78 -13.91 5.88
N HIS A 383 7.25 -13.07 4.98
CA HIS A 383 8.35 -12.13 5.25
C HIS A 383 7.89 -10.74 5.69
N VAL A 384 6.60 -10.44 5.51
CA VAL A 384 5.95 -9.20 5.96
C VAL A 384 4.75 -9.48 6.85
N LEU A 385 4.84 -10.54 7.65
CA LEU A 385 3.72 -11.11 8.40
C LEU A 385 3.00 -10.10 9.28
N GLU A 386 3.73 -9.31 10.06
CA GLU A 386 3.14 -8.30 10.95
C GLU A 386 2.32 -7.25 10.19
N ALA A 387 2.87 -6.77 9.08
CA ALA A 387 2.20 -5.79 8.23
C ALA A 387 0.97 -6.37 7.53
N ALA A 388 1.06 -7.63 7.07
CA ALA A 388 -0.06 -8.35 6.47
C ALA A 388 -1.18 -8.59 7.49
N VAL A 389 -0.85 -8.99 8.71
CA VAL A 389 -1.79 -9.19 9.81
C VAL A 389 -2.53 -7.90 10.15
N GLU A 390 -1.80 -6.80 10.34
CA GLU A 390 -2.41 -5.51 10.64
C GLU A 390 -3.37 -5.03 9.55
N LEU A 391 -2.96 -5.16 8.28
CA LEU A 391 -3.82 -4.86 7.14
C LEU A 391 -5.09 -5.71 7.15
N VAL A 392 -4.95 -7.03 7.35
CA VAL A 392 -6.07 -7.97 7.31
C VAL A 392 -7.04 -7.72 8.45
N VAL A 393 -6.55 -7.45 9.65
CA VAL A 393 -7.39 -7.09 10.81
C VAL A 393 -8.17 -5.81 10.53
N ALA A 394 -7.52 -4.77 10.04
CA ALA A 394 -8.19 -3.51 9.71
C ALA A 394 -9.25 -3.68 8.60
N LEU A 395 -9.00 -4.57 7.62
CA LEU A 395 -9.97 -4.90 6.56
C LEU A 395 -11.17 -5.68 7.11
N GLN A 396 -10.96 -6.62 8.04
CA GLN A 396 -12.05 -7.37 8.66
C GLN A 396 -12.98 -6.46 9.44
N ASP A 397 -12.41 -5.53 10.21
CA ASP A 397 -13.17 -4.62 11.06
C ASP A 397 -14.01 -3.62 10.25
N ARG A 398 -13.45 -3.08 9.16
CA ARG A 398 -14.05 -1.97 8.42
C ARG A 398 -14.66 -2.34 7.07
N CYS A 399 -14.27 -3.49 6.50
CA CYS A 399 -14.67 -3.94 5.16
C CYS A 399 -15.15 -5.40 5.15
N PRO A 400 -16.21 -5.74 5.89
CA PRO A 400 -16.65 -7.14 6.10
C PRO A 400 -17.11 -7.85 4.82
N ASP A 401 -17.32 -7.13 3.73
CA ASP A 401 -17.70 -7.69 2.43
C ASP A 401 -16.48 -8.08 1.56
N ILE A 402 -15.26 -7.80 2.03
CA ILE A 402 -14.02 -8.24 1.37
C ILE A 402 -13.59 -9.57 2.00
N THR A 403 -13.43 -10.59 1.16
CA THR A 403 -12.80 -11.85 1.55
C THR A 403 -11.29 -11.73 1.29
N VAL A 404 -10.47 -12.10 2.26
CA VAL A 404 -9.00 -12.14 2.09
C VAL A 404 -8.56 -13.59 1.86
N LEU A 405 -7.76 -13.81 0.83
CA LEU A 405 -7.10 -15.09 0.55
C LEU A 405 -5.59 -14.89 0.61
N ALA A 406 -4.96 -15.39 1.64
CA ALA A 406 -3.52 -15.27 1.85
C ALA A 406 -2.79 -16.57 1.49
N THR A 407 -1.54 -16.46 1.03
CA THR A 407 -0.59 -17.58 1.02
C THR A 407 0.56 -17.28 1.97
N SER A 408 0.95 -18.28 2.77
CA SER A 408 2.03 -18.11 3.74
C SER A 408 2.68 -19.44 4.10
N ARG A 409 3.89 -19.39 4.68
CA ARG A 409 4.55 -20.55 5.29
C ARG A 409 4.18 -20.73 6.77
N VAL A 410 3.67 -19.66 7.38
CA VAL A 410 3.20 -19.63 8.76
C VAL A 410 1.79 -19.03 8.81
N PRO A 411 0.96 -19.40 9.78
CA PRO A 411 -0.35 -18.78 9.95
C PRO A 411 -0.23 -17.27 10.17
N LEU A 412 -1.24 -16.51 9.75
CA LEU A 412 -1.35 -15.09 10.08
C LEU A 412 -1.64 -14.88 11.58
N GLY A 413 -2.24 -15.88 12.25
CA GLY A 413 -2.54 -15.84 13.68
C GLY A 413 -3.74 -14.97 14.04
N ILE A 414 -4.67 -14.79 13.12
CA ILE A 414 -5.88 -13.96 13.28
C ILE A 414 -7.05 -14.83 13.73
N ALA A 415 -7.84 -14.39 14.71
CA ALA A 415 -8.91 -15.18 15.33
C ALA A 415 -9.97 -15.72 14.34
N ALA A 416 -10.23 -15.03 13.24
CA ALA A 416 -11.17 -15.43 12.18
C ALA A 416 -10.50 -16.15 10.99
N GLU A 417 -9.23 -16.50 11.10
CA GLU A 417 -8.47 -17.15 10.05
C GLU A 417 -8.94 -18.59 9.82
N GLN A 418 -9.26 -18.91 8.57
CA GLN A 418 -9.50 -20.29 8.14
C GLN A 418 -8.25 -20.80 7.41
N ILE A 419 -7.61 -21.81 7.98
CA ILE A 419 -6.36 -22.35 7.44
C ILE A 419 -6.69 -23.55 6.53
N ILE A 420 -6.14 -23.49 5.31
CA ILE A 420 -6.09 -24.63 4.38
C ILE A 420 -4.63 -25.06 4.28
N SER A 421 -4.30 -26.16 4.92
CA SER A 421 -2.96 -26.75 4.82
C SER A 421 -2.80 -27.44 3.48
N LEU A 422 -1.79 -27.00 2.72
CA LEU A 422 -1.41 -27.63 1.46
C LEU A 422 -0.22 -28.54 1.70
N ASP A 423 -0.49 -29.83 1.72
CA ASP A 423 0.54 -30.85 1.90
C ASP A 423 1.27 -31.14 0.59
N PRO A 424 2.49 -31.72 0.64
CA PRO A 424 3.16 -32.25 -0.54
C PRO A 424 2.27 -33.28 -1.29
N LEU A 425 2.60 -33.51 -2.56
CA LEU A 425 1.88 -34.53 -3.34
C LEU A 425 2.11 -35.91 -2.76
N PRO A 426 1.07 -36.76 -2.76
CA PRO A 426 1.21 -38.15 -2.30
C PRO A 426 2.31 -38.90 -3.07
N VAL A 427 3.17 -39.58 -2.34
CA VAL A 427 4.27 -40.41 -2.89
C VAL A 427 3.92 -41.90 -2.74
N PRO A 428 4.41 -42.76 -3.63
CA PRO A 428 4.17 -44.19 -3.51
C PRO A 428 4.91 -44.79 -2.30
N ASP A 429 4.30 -45.80 -1.67
CA ASP A 429 4.97 -46.59 -0.62
C ASP A 429 6.21 -47.32 -1.15
N VAL A 430 7.10 -47.78 -0.24
CA VAL A 430 8.34 -48.41 -0.63
C VAL A 430 8.12 -49.69 -1.45
N ASP A 431 7.07 -50.45 -1.07
CA ASP A 431 6.72 -51.74 -1.69
C ASP A 431 5.50 -51.62 -2.62
N ALA A 432 5.23 -50.38 -3.14
CA ALA A 432 4.07 -50.14 -3.97
C ALA A 432 4.11 -50.95 -5.29
N ALA A 433 2.99 -51.57 -5.64
CA ALA A 433 2.84 -52.24 -6.91
C ALA A 433 2.97 -51.26 -8.11
N PRO A 434 3.41 -51.64 -9.28
CA PRO A 434 3.61 -50.77 -10.43
C PRO A 434 2.40 -49.88 -10.77
N ALA A 435 1.17 -50.42 -10.69
CA ALA A 435 -0.05 -49.64 -10.89
C ALA A 435 -0.27 -48.54 -9.84
N ALA A 436 0.16 -48.75 -8.57
CA ALA A 436 0.10 -47.73 -7.51
C ALA A 436 1.16 -46.67 -7.72
N ILE A 437 2.34 -47.01 -8.24
CA ILE A 437 3.37 -46.05 -8.62
C ILE A 437 2.86 -45.14 -9.74
N GLU A 438 2.26 -45.71 -10.78
CA GLU A 438 1.77 -44.95 -11.93
C GLU A 438 0.62 -43.99 -11.54
N SER A 439 -0.24 -44.40 -10.60
CA SER A 439 -1.34 -43.57 -10.14
C SER A 439 -0.96 -42.46 -9.15
N SER A 440 0.23 -42.49 -8.59
CA SER A 440 0.72 -41.45 -7.65
C SER A 440 0.85 -40.09 -8.33
N ASP A 441 0.31 -39.02 -7.70
CA ASP A 441 0.33 -37.68 -8.26
C ASP A 441 1.74 -37.11 -8.38
N ALA A 442 2.64 -37.40 -7.44
CA ALA A 442 4.03 -36.99 -7.53
C ALA A 442 4.74 -37.65 -8.75
N VAL A 443 4.46 -38.95 -8.99
CA VAL A 443 5.01 -39.66 -10.16
C VAL A 443 4.38 -39.16 -11.46
N ARG A 444 3.08 -38.89 -11.45
CA ARG A 444 2.38 -38.28 -12.62
C ARG A 444 2.97 -36.92 -12.98
N LEU A 445 3.23 -36.06 -11.96
CA LEU A 445 3.89 -34.78 -12.17
C LEU A 445 5.30 -34.96 -12.76
N PHE A 446 6.09 -35.86 -12.20
CA PHE A 446 7.41 -36.20 -12.75
C PHE A 446 7.34 -36.60 -14.22
N CYS A 447 6.44 -37.55 -14.55
CA CYS A 447 6.28 -38.04 -15.93
C CYS A 447 5.85 -36.96 -16.90
N VAL A 448 4.90 -36.08 -16.52
CA VAL A 448 4.43 -34.98 -17.36
C VAL A 448 5.58 -34.00 -17.64
N ARG A 449 6.36 -33.62 -16.62
CA ARG A 449 7.50 -32.72 -16.77
C ARG A 449 8.66 -33.36 -17.53
N ALA A 450 8.93 -34.65 -17.33
CA ALA A 450 9.95 -35.36 -18.07
C ALA A 450 9.58 -35.48 -19.57
N ARG A 451 8.32 -35.80 -19.89
CA ARG A 451 7.83 -35.87 -21.28
C ARG A 451 7.84 -34.49 -21.97
N ALA A 452 7.59 -33.42 -21.24
CA ALA A 452 7.70 -32.07 -21.81
C ALA A 452 9.12 -31.73 -22.28
N ARG A 453 10.14 -32.38 -21.71
CA ARG A 453 11.56 -32.23 -22.08
C ARG A 453 12.10 -33.30 -23.01
N ASP A 454 11.59 -34.52 -22.89
CA ASP A 454 11.86 -35.64 -23.82
C ASP A 454 10.56 -36.38 -24.11
N PRO A 455 9.90 -36.15 -25.26
CA PRO A 455 8.69 -36.83 -25.68
C PRO A 455 8.80 -38.37 -25.70
N ARG A 456 10.02 -38.90 -25.74
CA ARG A 456 10.27 -40.35 -25.71
C ARG A 456 10.36 -40.93 -24.33
N PHE A 457 10.22 -40.09 -23.28
CA PHE A 457 10.27 -40.55 -21.89
C PHE A 457 9.05 -41.43 -21.58
N GLU A 458 9.30 -42.67 -21.16
CA GLU A 458 8.29 -43.64 -20.76
C GLU A 458 8.52 -44.11 -19.33
N LEU A 459 7.42 -44.15 -18.57
CA LEU A 459 7.36 -44.89 -17.31
C LEU A 459 7.21 -46.36 -17.63
N ASN A 460 8.17 -47.18 -17.21
CA ASN A 460 8.17 -48.63 -17.45
C ASN A 460 8.68 -49.35 -16.19
N GLU A 461 8.62 -50.68 -16.18
CA GLU A 461 9.02 -51.49 -15.02
C GLU A 461 10.45 -51.25 -14.57
N ALA A 462 11.35 -50.82 -15.45
CA ALA A 462 12.75 -50.53 -15.10
C ALA A 462 12.94 -49.13 -14.49
N THR A 463 12.13 -48.15 -14.90
CA THR A 463 12.26 -46.77 -14.44
C THR A 463 11.33 -46.42 -13.28
N ALA A 464 10.18 -47.09 -13.14
CA ALA A 464 9.17 -46.77 -12.14
C ALA A 464 9.68 -46.83 -10.68
N PRO A 465 10.45 -47.86 -10.26
CA PRO A 465 10.96 -47.89 -8.88
C PRO A 465 11.90 -46.72 -8.54
N ALA A 466 12.77 -46.36 -9.52
CA ALA A 466 13.68 -45.25 -9.34
C ALA A 466 12.95 -43.89 -9.28
N ILE A 467 11.92 -43.68 -10.10
CA ILE A 467 11.11 -42.47 -10.09
C ILE A 467 10.32 -42.36 -8.78
N ALA A 468 9.72 -43.48 -8.33
CA ALA A 468 9.04 -43.53 -7.04
C ALA A 468 9.98 -43.12 -5.88
N GLU A 469 11.23 -43.66 -5.88
CA GLU A 469 12.24 -43.33 -4.89
C GLU A 469 12.69 -41.86 -4.98
N ILE A 470 12.82 -41.28 -6.18
CA ILE A 470 13.08 -39.84 -6.37
C ILE A 470 11.98 -39.01 -5.73
N CYS A 471 10.71 -39.33 -6.02
CA CYS A 471 9.57 -38.61 -5.46
C CYS A 471 9.51 -38.70 -3.93
N ARG A 472 9.79 -39.88 -3.34
CA ARG A 472 9.87 -40.05 -1.89
C ARG A 472 10.98 -39.23 -1.25
N ARG A 473 12.19 -39.22 -1.85
CA ARG A 473 13.33 -38.42 -1.33
C ARG A 473 13.10 -36.93 -1.40
N LEU A 474 12.26 -36.50 -2.29
CA LEU A 474 11.85 -35.10 -2.45
C LEU A 474 10.56 -34.78 -1.67
N ASP A 475 10.15 -35.71 -0.77
CA ASP A 475 8.97 -35.58 0.08
C ASP A 475 7.69 -35.20 -0.72
N GLY A 476 7.61 -35.56 -2.03
CA GLY A 476 6.50 -35.17 -2.90
C GLY A 476 6.37 -33.66 -3.15
N LEU A 477 7.38 -32.85 -2.86
CA LEU A 477 7.35 -31.43 -3.11
C LEU A 477 7.33 -31.14 -4.63
N PRO A 478 6.29 -30.48 -5.17
CA PRO A 478 6.13 -30.28 -6.61
C PRO A 478 7.36 -29.66 -7.28
N LEU A 479 7.89 -28.56 -6.72
CA LEU A 479 9.08 -27.91 -7.27
C LEU A 479 10.29 -28.83 -7.30
N GLY A 480 10.49 -29.61 -6.25
CA GLY A 480 11.54 -30.63 -6.19
C GLY A 480 11.38 -31.70 -7.27
N VAL A 481 10.16 -32.21 -7.42
CA VAL A 481 9.83 -33.24 -8.42
C VAL A 481 10.02 -32.70 -9.84
N GLU A 482 9.62 -31.47 -10.12
CA GLU A 482 9.79 -30.81 -11.43
C GLU A 482 11.27 -30.64 -11.78
N LEU A 483 12.08 -30.10 -10.85
CA LEU A 483 13.52 -29.95 -11.02
C LEU A 483 14.22 -31.30 -11.28
N ALA A 484 13.84 -32.34 -10.55
CA ALA A 484 14.38 -33.69 -10.76
C ALA A 484 13.97 -34.31 -12.11
N ALA A 485 12.70 -34.12 -12.51
CA ALA A 485 12.17 -34.62 -13.77
C ALA A 485 12.91 -34.06 -14.99
N THR A 486 13.36 -32.81 -14.94
CA THR A 486 14.11 -32.20 -16.04
C THR A 486 15.50 -32.79 -16.25
N LYS A 487 16.10 -33.35 -15.18
CA LYS A 487 17.40 -34.03 -15.25
C LYS A 487 17.29 -35.45 -15.82
N ALA A 488 16.09 -36.04 -15.87
CA ALA A 488 15.89 -37.40 -16.34
C ALA A 488 16.28 -37.61 -17.82
N ARG A 489 16.32 -36.54 -18.62
CA ARG A 489 16.85 -36.57 -19.99
C ARG A 489 18.36 -36.86 -20.05
N ALA A 490 19.14 -36.25 -19.16
CA ALA A 490 20.62 -36.35 -19.20
C ALA A 490 21.15 -37.43 -18.26
N ILE A 491 20.39 -37.77 -17.22
CA ILE A 491 20.80 -38.72 -16.16
C ILE A 491 19.68 -39.75 -16.00
N PRO A 492 19.98 -41.04 -16.20
CA PRO A 492 18.98 -42.09 -15.96
C PRO A 492 18.42 -42.05 -14.54
N PRO A 493 17.11 -42.28 -14.31
CA PRO A 493 16.49 -42.17 -12.99
C PRO A 493 17.21 -42.95 -11.87
N ALA A 494 17.71 -44.13 -12.15
CA ALA A 494 18.46 -44.95 -11.19
C ALA A 494 19.75 -44.23 -10.70
N VAL A 495 20.48 -43.60 -11.64
CA VAL A 495 21.71 -42.84 -11.30
C VAL A 495 21.36 -41.55 -10.56
N LEU A 496 20.22 -40.97 -10.85
CA LEU A 496 19.71 -39.77 -10.17
C LEU A 496 19.38 -40.08 -8.69
N VAL A 497 18.78 -41.25 -8.41
CA VAL A 497 18.57 -41.75 -7.04
C VAL A 497 19.87 -41.80 -6.24
N ASP A 498 20.92 -42.41 -6.81
CA ASP A 498 22.20 -42.54 -6.12
C ASP A 498 22.85 -41.19 -5.82
N ARG A 499 22.77 -40.25 -6.78
CA ARG A 499 23.32 -38.89 -6.62
C ARG A 499 22.57 -38.09 -5.57
N LEU A 500 21.24 -38.17 -5.51
CA LEU A 500 20.44 -37.57 -4.45
C LEU A 500 20.81 -38.15 -3.09
N HIS A 501 21.04 -39.47 -2.98
CA HIS A 501 21.44 -40.13 -1.74
C HIS A 501 22.75 -39.59 -1.19
N TRP A 502 23.74 -39.38 -2.04
CA TRP A 502 25.09 -38.93 -1.63
C TRP A 502 25.08 -37.51 -1.09
N ARG A 503 24.39 -36.57 -1.73
CA ARG A 503 24.34 -35.16 -1.33
C ARG A 503 23.49 -34.91 -0.10
N PHE A 504 22.36 -35.60 0.05
CA PHE A 504 21.58 -35.53 1.28
C PHE A 504 22.33 -36.06 2.52
N ARG A 505 23.32 -36.95 2.36
CA ARG A 505 24.19 -37.37 3.45
C ARG A 505 25.29 -36.35 3.79
N VAL A 506 25.83 -35.68 2.80
CA VAL A 506 26.90 -34.69 2.95
C VAL A 506 26.36 -33.35 3.47
N LEU A 507 25.14 -32.97 3.06
CA LEU A 507 24.47 -31.72 3.43
C LEU A 507 23.67 -31.85 4.75
N ARG A 508 24.06 -32.71 5.65
CA ARG A 508 23.64 -32.61 7.06
C ARG A 508 24.30 -31.38 7.69
N GLY A 509 23.92 -30.20 7.16
CA GLY A 509 24.23 -28.91 7.72
C GLY A 509 23.60 -28.68 9.09
N PRO A 510 23.74 -27.47 9.69
CA PRO A 510 23.41 -27.23 11.10
C PRO A 510 21.99 -27.68 11.42
N ARG A 511 21.82 -28.32 12.55
CA ARG A 511 20.57 -28.85 13.11
C ARG A 511 19.63 -27.66 13.36
N GLY A 512 18.59 -27.47 12.57
CA GLY A 512 17.61 -26.39 12.81
C GLY A 512 16.66 -26.08 11.67
N ILE A 513 16.94 -26.54 10.44
CA ILE A 513 16.02 -26.37 9.28
C ILE A 513 15.17 -27.63 9.16
N ALA A 514 13.85 -27.48 8.96
CA ALA A 514 12.95 -28.60 8.75
C ALA A 514 13.44 -29.52 7.61
N PRO A 515 13.34 -30.86 7.71
CA PRO A 515 13.88 -31.80 6.71
C PRO A 515 13.49 -31.47 5.27
N ARG A 516 12.25 -31.05 5.04
CA ARG A 516 11.68 -30.67 3.75
C ARG A 516 12.31 -29.40 3.13
N HIS A 517 12.70 -28.39 3.95
CA HIS A 517 13.40 -27.20 3.45
C HIS A 517 14.87 -27.50 3.10
N ARG A 518 15.49 -28.43 3.82
CA ARG A 518 16.84 -28.92 3.49
C ARG A 518 16.85 -29.67 2.16
N SER A 519 15.80 -30.41 1.87
CA SER A 519 15.63 -31.16 0.64
C SER A 519 15.58 -30.25 -0.60
N LEU A 520 14.79 -29.18 -0.54
CA LEU A 520 14.64 -28.22 -1.64
C LEU A 520 15.91 -27.39 -1.87
N HIS A 521 16.47 -26.80 -0.80
CA HIS A 521 17.72 -26.03 -0.89
C HIS A 521 18.88 -26.90 -1.40
N ALA A 522 18.98 -28.14 -0.92
CA ALA A 522 19.98 -29.09 -1.39
C ALA A 522 19.81 -29.46 -2.87
N LEU A 523 18.57 -29.52 -3.36
CA LEU A 523 18.32 -29.78 -4.78
C LEU A 523 18.64 -28.59 -5.68
N VAL A 524 18.31 -27.38 -5.22
CA VAL A 524 18.67 -26.13 -5.92
C VAL A 524 20.20 -25.99 -5.96
N ASP A 525 20.90 -26.16 -4.82
CA ASP A 525 22.35 -26.13 -4.70
C ASP A 525 23.01 -27.20 -5.59
N TRP A 526 22.40 -28.39 -5.65
CA TRP A 526 22.87 -29.43 -6.56
C TRP A 526 22.68 -29.08 -8.03
N SER A 527 21.52 -28.55 -8.42
CA SER A 527 21.26 -28.12 -9.78
C SER A 527 22.19 -26.99 -10.18
N TYR A 528 22.41 -26.02 -9.28
CA TYR A 528 23.34 -24.94 -9.43
C TYR A 528 24.79 -25.42 -9.58
N GLY A 529 25.20 -26.42 -8.78
CA GLY A 529 26.54 -27.02 -8.84
C GLY A 529 26.80 -27.85 -10.11
N LEU A 530 25.77 -28.20 -10.89
CA LEU A 530 25.91 -28.87 -12.21
C LEU A 530 26.07 -27.90 -13.37
N LEU A 531 25.74 -26.62 -13.17
CA LEU A 531 25.94 -25.61 -14.17
C LEU A 531 27.41 -25.36 -14.45
N SER A 532 27.71 -24.94 -15.65
CA SER A 532 29.04 -24.39 -16.02
C SER A 532 29.32 -23.11 -15.22
N ASP A 533 30.56 -22.69 -15.09
CA ASP A 533 30.91 -21.43 -14.43
C ASP A 533 30.26 -20.23 -15.09
N PRO A 534 30.19 -20.10 -16.45
CA PRO A 534 29.42 -19.09 -17.12
C PRO A 534 27.95 -19.07 -16.75
N ALA A 535 27.26 -20.21 -16.81
CA ALA A 535 25.85 -20.32 -16.49
C ALA A 535 25.55 -20.01 -15.01
N ARG A 536 26.45 -20.38 -14.07
CA ARG A 536 26.31 -20.00 -12.66
C ARG A 536 26.43 -18.50 -12.44
N GLY A 537 27.43 -17.89 -13.04
CA GLY A 537 27.60 -16.43 -12.96
C GLY A 537 26.41 -15.68 -13.53
N LEU A 538 25.91 -16.10 -14.69
CA LEU A 538 24.73 -15.54 -15.30
C LEU A 538 23.48 -15.72 -14.41
N PHE A 539 23.22 -16.91 -13.88
CA PHE A 539 22.11 -17.18 -12.98
C PHE A 539 22.13 -16.26 -11.75
N ASP A 540 23.29 -16.08 -11.12
CA ASP A 540 23.44 -15.22 -9.95
C ASP A 540 23.02 -13.78 -10.29
N VAL A 541 23.54 -13.24 -11.39
CA VAL A 541 23.25 -11.87 -11.81
C VAL A 541 21.79 -11.69 -12.25
N LEU A 542 21.22 -12.65 -13.00
CA LEU A 542 19.82 -12.62 -13.41
C LEU A 542 18.86 -12.68 -12.24
N SER A 543 19.27 -13.18 -11.08
CA SER A 543 18.45 -13.20 -9.86
C SER A 543 18.09 -11.82 -9.35
N ILE A 544 18.72 -10.76 -9.86
CA ILE A 544 18.37 -9.40 -9.52
C ILE A 544 17.03 -8.96 -10.14
N PHE A 545 16.63 -9.53 -11.29
CA PHE A 545 15.36 -9.18 -11.92
C PHE A 545 14.17 -9.61 -11.08
N PRO A 546 13.30 -8.69 -10.62
CA PRO A 546 12.07 -9.04 -9.91
C PRO A 546 10.96 -9.49 -10.87
N SER A 547 11.01 -9.07 -12.14
CA SER A 547 10.00 -9.37 -13.15
C SER A 547 10.59 -10.15 -14.33
N ARG A 548 9.84 -10.23 -15.43
CA ARG A 548 10.29 -10.87 -16.67
C ARG A 548 11.36 -10.04 -17.37
N PHE A 549 12.31 -10.71 -18.00
CA PHE A 549 13.38 -10.09 -18.77
C PHE A 549 13.58 -10.78 -20.12
N GLY A 550 14.12 -10.06 -21.09
CA GLY A 550 14.50 -10.57 -22.41
C GLY A 550 15.94 -11.05 -22.45
N LEU A 551 16.35 -11.57 -23.60
CA LEU A 551 17.75 -11.95 -23.83
C LEU A 551 18.66 -10.72 -23.83
N ASP A 552 18.25 -9.64 -24.49
CA ASP A 552 19.00 -8.38 -24.55
C ASP A 552 19.22 -7.78 -23.14
N ASP A 553 18.23 -7.94 -22.25
CA ASP A 553 18.30 -7.50 -20.84
C ASP A 553 19.38 -8.31 -20.07
N ALA A 554 19.39 -9.62 -20.30
CA ALA A 554 20.39 -10.52 -19.72
C ALA A 554 21.81 -10.22 -20.25
N GLU A 555 21.94 -9.93 -21.54
CA GLU A 555 23.20 -9.52 -22.17
C GLU A 555 23.72 -8.21 -21.59
N PHE A 556 22.85 -7.23 -21.41
CA PHE A 556 23.22 -5.97 -20.79
C PHE A 556 23.77 -6.20 -19.38
N LEU A 557 23.03 -6.94 -18.56
CA LEU A 557 23.37 -7.14 -17.16
C LEU A 557 24.66 -7.97 -16.99
N ALA A 558 24.83 -9.02 -17.79
CA ALA A 558 26.02 -9.84 -17.81
C ALA A 558 27.28 -9.03 -18.17
N ALA A 559 27.19 -8.20 -19.21
CA ALA A 559 28.28 -7.34 -19.65
C ALA A 559 28.58 -6.22 -18.61
N ALA A 560 27.55 -5.59 -18.05
CA ALA A 560 27.71 -4.51 -17.06
C ALA A 560 28.35 -4.99 -15.76
N THR A 561 28.09 -6.25 -15.37
CA THR A 561 28.70 -6.87 -14.18
C THR A 561 30.06 -7.55 -14.49
N GLY A 562 30.44 -7.66 -15.75
CA GLY A 562 31.67 -8.34 -16.19
C GLY A 562 31.64 -9.86 -15.97
N VAL A 563 30.45 -10.45 -15.86
CA VAL A 563 30.28 -11.89 -15.60
C VAL A 563 30.47 -12.70 -16.89
N LEU A 564 29.94 -12.19 -18.02
CA LEU A 564 30.05 -12.82 -19.34
C LEU A 564 30.10 -11.75 -20.46
N ASP A 565 30.78 -12.09 -21.55
CA ASP A 565 30.66 -11.34 -22.79
C ASP A 565 29.29 -11.61 -23.44
N ARG A 566 28.75 -10.61 -24.18
CA ARG A 566 27.42 -10.70 -24.80
C ARG A 566 27.24 -11.95 -25.67
N GLU A 567 28.27 -12.34 -26.38
CA GLU A 567 28.24 -13.47 -27.32
C GLU A 567 27.99 -14.82 -26.61
N ASP A 568 28.40 -14.94 -25.34
CA ASP A 568 28.30 -16.18 -24.55
C ASP A 568 27.01 -16.30 -23.75
N VAL A 569 26.23 -15.21 -23.64
CA VAL A 569 24.99 -15.16 -22.79
C VAL A 569 23.93 -16.10 -23.34
N ALA A 570 23.75 -16.19 -24.65
CA ALA A 570 22.73 -17.05 -25.27
C ALA A 570 22.97 -18.54 -24.96
N ASP A 571 24.21 -19.01 -25.00
CA ASP A 571 24.56 -20.40 -24.69
C ASP A 571 24.40 -20.69 -23.19
N ALA A 572 24.82 -19.77 -22.33
CA ALA A 572 24.61 -19.87 -20.86
C ALA A 572 23.14 -19.84 -20.51
N MET A 573 22.33 -18.99 -21.17
CA MET A 573 20.87 -18.94 -21.00
C MET A 573 20.20 -20.25 -21.42
N ALA A 574 20.62 -20.82 -22.57
CA ALA A 574 20.09 -22.12 -23.00
C ALA A 574 20.38 -23.21 -21.95
N GLU A 575 21.57 -23.21 -21.35
CA GLU A 575 21.93 -24.12 -20.26
C GLU A 575 21.03 -23.91 -19.04
N LEU A 576 20.77 -22.65 -18.65
CA LEU A 576 19.88 -22.32 -17.54
C LEU A 576 18.43 -22.77 -17.77
N VAL A 577 17.94 -22.61 -19.00
CA VAL A 577 16.59 -23.06 -19.39
C VAL A 577 16.52 -24.58 -19.40
N ASP A 578 17.54 -25.27 -19.95
CA ASP A 578 17.61 -26.72 -19.95
C ASP A 578 17.73 -27.30 -18.52
N ALA A 579 18.42 -26.58 -17.66
CA ALA A 579 18.51 -26.90 -16.22
C ALA A 579 17.24 -26.59 -15.43
N CYS A 580 16.23 -25.92 -16.03
CA CYS A 580 15.04 -25.36 -15.35
C CYS A 580 15.37 -24.43 -14.19
N MET A 581 16.49 -23.75 -14.27
CA MET A 581 16.86 -22.66 -13.35
C MET A 581 16.23 -21.34 -13.81
N VAL A 582 15.86 -21.23 -15.08
CA VAL A 582 15.12 -20.12 -15.67
C VAL A 582 13.92 -20.70 -16.43
N SER A 583 12.75 -20.12 -16.29
CA SER A 583 11.53 -20.48 -17.02
C SER A 583 11.36 -19.60 -18.25
N VAL A 584 10.82 -20.15 -19.34
CA VAL A 584 10.52 -19.43 -20.57
C VAL A 584 9.01 -19.41 -20.77
N ASP A 585 8.46 -18.24 -21.05
CA ASP A 585 7.08 -18.09 -21.48
C ASP A 585 7.00 -17.13 -22.70
N PRO A 586 5.83 -16.93 -23.33
CA PRO A 586 5.69 -16.02 -24.48
C PRO A 586 6.10 -14.56 -24.20
N GLY A 587 6.23 -14.17 -22.94
CA GLY A 587 6.63 -12.82 -22.51
C GLY A 587 8.11 -12.68 -22.16
N GLY A 588 8.92 -13.75 -22.31
CA GLY A 588 10.35 -13.72 -22.01
C GLY A 588 10.79 -14.77 -20.98
N TYR A 589 11.84 -14.44 -20.24
CA TYR A 589 12.42 -15.29 -19.21
C TYR A 589 11.96 -14.86 -17.82
N LEU A 590 11.86 -15.81 -16.89
CA LEU A 590 11.45 -15.58 -15.50
C LEU A 590 12.19 -16.53 -14.57
N LEU A 591 12.66 -16.02 -13.43
CA LEU A 591 13.10 -16.84 -12.32
C LEU A 591 11.96 -17.06 -11.32
N LEU A 592 11.78 -18.33 -10.92
CA LEU A 592 10.89 -18.61 -9.79
C LEU A 592 11.45 -17.98 -8.51
N GLU A 593 10.59 -17.44 -7.64
CA GLU A 593 11.00 -16.70 -6.44
C GLU A 593 12.00 -17.46 -5.56
N THR A 594 11.81 -18.79 -5.40
CA THR A 594 12.74 -19.63 -4.61
C THR A 594 14.13 -19.70 -5.25
N LEU A 595 14.22 -19.71 -6.57
CA LEU A 595 15.47 -19.72 -7.34
C LEU A 595 16.13 -18.34 -7.32
N ARG A 596 15.33 -17.29 -7.45
CA ARG A 596 15.74 -15.89 -7.33
C ARG A 596 16.37 -15.60 -5.96
N ALA A 597 15.69 -16.00 -4.87
CA ALA A 597 16.21 -15.84 -3.52
C ALA A 597 17.56 -16.56 -3.35
N PHE A 598 17.69 -17.77 -3.90
CA PHE A 598 18.96 -18.51 -3.86
C PHE A 598 20.11 -17.77 -4.58
N GLY A 599 19.85 -17.21 -5.76
CA GLY A 599 20.85 -16.44 -6.51
C GLY A 599 21.22 -15.12 -5.81
N ILE A 600 20.26 -14.43 -5.20
CA ILE A 600 20.53 -13.24 -4.37
C ILE A 600 21.43 -13.60 -3.18
N ASP A 601 21.17 -14.71 -2.49
CA ASP A 601 22.03 -15.19 -1.40
C ASP A 601 23.43 -15.54 -1.90
N ALA A 602 23.55 -16.12 -3.11
CA ALA A 602 24.82 -16.41 -3.75
C ALA A 602 25.60 -15.11 -4.06
N LEU A 603 24.96 -14.08 -4.61
CA LEU A 603 25.57 -12.76 -4.84
C LEU A 603 26.03 -12.13 -3.53
N ALA A 604 25.18 -12.15 -2.49
CA ALA A 604 25.50 -11.57 -1.19
C ALA A 604 26.70 -12.29 -0.53
N SER A 605 26.77 -13.61 -0.66
CA SER A 605 27.88 -14.41 -0.11
C SER A 605 29.24 -14.09 -0.75
N ARG A 606 29.25 -13.52 -1.96
CA ARG A 606 30.44 -13.12 -2.73
C ARG A 606 30.70 -11.63 -2.73
N ASP A 607 29.93 -10.86 -1.96
CA ASP A 607 30.00 -9.37 -1.92
C ASP A 607 29.74 -8.73 -3.30
N ALA A 608 28.96 -9.40 -4.15
CA ALA A 608 28.66 -8.99 -5.52
C ALA A 608 27.25 -8.37 -5.70
N LEU A 609 26.43 -8.41 -4.67
CA LEU A 609 25.02 -8.00 -4.71
C LEU A 609 24.85 -6.51 -5.06
N ASP A 610 25.66 -5.64 -4.44
CA ASP A 610 25.58 -4.19 -4.71
C ASP A 610 26.01 -3.86 -6.14
N GLY A 611 27.03 -4.57 -6.68
CA GLY A 611 27.43 -4.44 -8.08
C GLY A 611 26.31 -4.84 -9.05
N ALA A 612 25.61 -5.93 -8.79
CA ALA A 612 24.47 -6.36 -9.59
C ALA A 612 23.28 -5.37 -9.51
N ARG A 613 23.02 -4.79 -8.33
CA ARG A 613 22.01 -3.75 -8.17
C ARG A 613 22.34 -2.47 -8.92
N CYS A 614 23.62 -2.03 -8.87
CA CYS A 614 24.07 -0.88 -9.65
C CYS A 614 23.88 -1.11 -11.15
N ALA A 615 24.26 -2.28 -11.65
CA ALA A 615 24.11 -2.66 -13.07
C ALA A 615 22.62 -2.69 -13.48
N HIS A 616 21.75 -3.27 -12.65
CA HIS A 616 20.31 -3.28 -12.88
C HIS A 616 19.71 -1.86 -12.89
N THR A 617 20.11 -1.01 -11.95
CA THR A 617 19.66 0.40 -11.91
C THR A 617 20.09 1.16 -13.16
N ALA A 618 21.32 0.97 -13.60
CA ALA A 618 21.83 1.56 -14.84
C ALA A 618 21.06 1.05 -16.07
N TRP A 619 20.74 -0.24 -16.10
CA TRP A 619 19.91 -0.84 -17.15
C TRP A 619 18.51 -0.22 -17.19
N VAL A 620 17.85 -0.05 -16.03
CA VAL A 620 16.54 0.61 -15.98
C VAL A 620 16.63 2.05 -16.48
N ALA A 621 17.64 2.80 -16.07
CA ALA A 621 17.82 4.20 -16.49
C ALA A 621 18.09 4.30 -18.01
N ASP A 622 18.80 3.33 -18.59
CA ASP A 622 19.15 3.30 -20.02
C ASP A 622 17.92 3.16 -20.93
N TRP A 623 17.01 2.22 -20.63
CA TRP A 623 15.81 2.05 -21.45
C TRP A 623 14.67 3.02 -21.08
N LEU A 624 14.59 3.45 -19.80
CA LEU A 624 13.49 4.27 -19.30
C LEU A 624 13.72 5.77 -19.59
N GLY A 625 14.94 6.28 -19.39
CA GLY A 625 15.23 7.71 -19.53
C GLY A 625 14.80 8.30 -20.88
N PRO A 626 15.09 7.66 -22.02
CA PRO A 626 14.65 8.13 -23.35
C PRO A 626 13.12 8.23 -23.49
N LEU A 627 12.33 7.46 -22.74
CA LEU A 627 10.86 7.48 -22.84
C LEU A 627 10.27 8.82 -22.39
N GLY A 628 11.00 9.61 -21.62
CA GLY A 628 10.56 10.96 -21.24
C GLY A 628 10.27 11.88 -22.44
N CYS A 629 10.90 11.64 -23.60
CA CYS A 629 10.63 12.36 -24.85
C CYS A 629 9.32 11.93 -25.54
N GLU A 630 8.74 10.78 -25.14
CA GLU A 630 7.50 10.26 -25.75
C GLU A 630 6.22 10.84 -25.12
N VAL A 631 6.35 11.82 -24.22
CA VAL A 631 5.18 12.50 -23.64
C VAL A 631 4.32 13.10 -24.76
N TYR A 632 3.10 12.57 -24.89
CA TYR A 632 2.16 12.86 -25.99
C TYR A 632 2.67 12.58 -27.41
N GLY A 633 3.82 11.89 -27.54
CA GLY A 633 4.33 11.39 -28.82
C GLY A 633 3.56 10.18 -29.32
N ARG A 634 3.94 9.68 -30.51
CA ARG A 634 3.38 8.45 -31.06
C ARG A 634 3.66 7.22 -30.21
N GLY A 635 4.80 7.21 -29.51
CA GLY A 635 5.21 6.17 -28.60
C GLY A 635 4.64 6.27 -27.18
N HIS A 636 3.83 7.30 -26.87
CA HIS A 636 3.36 7.56 -25.50
C HIS A 636 2.68 6.35 -24.86
N LEU A 637 1.77 5.71 -25.58
CA LEU A 637 1.04 4.54 -25.07
C LEU A 637 1.95 3.33 -24.88
N ASP A 638 2.89 3.12 -25.80
CA ASP A 638 3.82 2.00 -25.72
C ASP A 638 4.85 2.23 -24.60
N ALA A 639 5.30 3.47 -24.41
CA ALA A 639 6.14 3.88 -23.29
C ALA A 639 5.43 3.62 -21.96
N ALA A 640 4.18 4.06 -21.80
CA ALA A 640 3.42 3.84 -20.57
C ALA A 640 3.17 2.35 -20.30
N ARG A 641 2.86 1.54 -21.32
CA ARG A 641 2.70 0.09 -21.20
C ARG A 641 3.99 -0.62 -20.83
N LEU A 642 5.12 -0.16 -21.38
CA LEU A 642 6.43 -0.73 -21.06
C LEU A 642 6.79 -0.47 -19.60
N VAL A 643 6.54 0.74 -19.09
CA VAL A 643 6.71 1.09 -17.67
C VAL A 643 5.82 0.22 -16.80
N ASP A 644 4.54 0.08 -17.15
CA ASP A 644 3.58 -0.75 -16.41
C ASP A 644 4.02 -2.22 -16.35
N ALA A 645 4.48 -2.78 -17.48
CA ALA A 645 4.94 -4.17 -17.57
C ALA A 645 6.22 -4.45 -16.79
N ARG A 646 7.06 -3.43 -16.55
CA ARG A 646 8.36 -3.53 -15.85
C ARG A 646 8.38 -2.69 -14.57
N LEU A 647 7.23 -2.42 -14.00
CA LEU A 647 7.11 -1.51 -12.86
C LEU A 647 7.91 -1.97 -11.63
N ASP A 648 8.05 -3.30 -11.43
CA ASP A 648 8.87 -3.87 -10.35
C ASP A 648 10.36 -3.61 -10.54
N ASP A 649 10.85 -3.64 -11.76
CA ASP A 649 12.23 -3.27 -12.08
C ASP A 649 12.47 -1.78 -11.81
N VAL A 650 11.53 -0.92 -12.23
CA VAL A 650 11.60 0.52 -11.97
C VAL A 650 11.60 0.82 -10.47
N ARG A 651 10.78 0.13 -9.68
CA ARG A 651 10.73 0.24 -8.22
C ARG A 651 12.06 -0.12 -7.56
N GLN A 652 12.58 -1.29 -7.91
CA GLN A 652 13.87 -1.74 -7.37
C GLN A 652 14.99 -0.78 -7.74
N ALA A 653 14.99 -0.28 -8.98
CA ALA A 653 15.98 0.66 -9.46
C ALA A 653 15.90 2.03 -8.77
N ILE A 654 14.70 2.60 -8.63
CA ILE A 654 14.52 3.91 -8.00
C ILE A 654 14.85 3.85 -6.49
N ASP A 655 14.51 2.76 -5.80
CA ASP A 655 14.87 2.57 -4.40
C ASP A 655 16.39 2.53 -4.22
N HIS A 656 17.10 1.75 -5.06
CA HIS A 656 18.55 1.69 -5.05
C HIS A 656 19.19 3.03 -5.43
N ALA A 657 18.75 3.66 -6.53
CA ALA A 657 19.28 4.94 -7.01
C ALA A 657 19.07 6.06 -5.99
N SER A 658 17.91 6.09 -5.32
CA SER A 658 17.61 7.10 -4.31
C SER A 658 18.57 7.09 -3.13
N ALA A 659 19.23 5.98 -2.85
CA ALA A 659 20.18 5.85 -1.77
C ALA A 659 21.64 6.09 -2.20
N HIS A 660 21.96 5.85 -3.49
CA HIS A 660 23.35 5.75 -3.94
C HIS A 660 23.70 6.70 -5.10
N ASP A 661 22.72 7.02 -5.98
CA ASP A 661 22.94 7.85 -7.18
C ASP A 661 21.69 8.68 -7.54
N PRO A 662 21.54 9.89 -6.96
CA PRO A 662 20.41 10.77 -7.24
C PRO A 662 20.29 11.16 -8.72
N ALA A 663 21.38 11.15 -9.49
CA ALA A 663 21.33 11.49 -10.92
C ALA A 663 20.66 10.36 -11.74
N LEU A 664 20.94 9.10 -11.44
CA LEU A 664 20.22 7.98 -12.03
C LEU A 664 18.76 7.98 -11.61
N ALA A 665 18.47 8.34 -10.35
CA ALA A 665 17.08 8.48 -9.88
C ALA A 665 16.32 9.56 -10.67
N ASP A 666 16.95 10.68 -10.97
CA ASP A 666 16.36 11.75 -11.81
C ASP A 666 16.07 11.24 -13.24
N THR A 667 16.99 10.48 -13.84
CA THR A 667 16.78 9.85 -15.16
C THR A 667 15.60 8.88 -15.16
N ILE A 668 15.47 8.05 -14.13
CA ILE A 668 14.34 7.12 -13.96
C ILE A 668 13.02 7.90 -13.84
N LEU A 669 12.98 8.97 -13.06
CA LEU A 669 11.81 9.82 -12.93
C LEU A 669 11.44 10.52 -14.24
N GLN A 670 12.44 11.01 -14.99
CA GLN A 670 12.22 11.59 -16.30
C GLN A 670 11.47 10.63 -17.24
N GLY A 671 11.93 9.38 -17.33
CA GLY A 671 11.30 8.37 -18.17
C GLY A 671 9.93 7.91 -17.67
N SER A 672 9.61 8.14 -16.39
CA SER A 672 8.33 7.78 -15.80
C SER A 672 7.22 8.83 -16.04
N ILE A 673 7.54 10.01 -16.59
CA ILE A 673 6.56 11.09 -16.85
C ILE A 673 5.41 10.65 -17.77
N PRO A 674 5.60 9.93 -18.89
CA PRO A 674 4.49 9.48 -19.73
C PRO A 674 3.50 8.59 -18.98
N PHE A 675 4.02 7.71 -18.13
CA PHE A 675 3.18 6.84 -17.30
C PHE A 675 2.41 7.64 -16.23
N LEU A 676 3.06 8.66 -15.62
CA LEU A 676 2.40 9.55 -14.66
C LEU A 676 1.22 10.29 -15.28
N GLU A 677 1.40 10.88 -16.46
CA GLU A 677 0.37 11.66 -17.13
C GLU A 677 -0.83 10.81 -17.58
N LEU A 678 -0.57 9.59 -18.05
CA LEU A 678 -1.62 8.70 -18.50
C LEU A 678 -2.43 8.10 -17.33
N THR A 679 -1.73 7.69 -16.27
CA THR A 679 -2.32 6.91 -15.16
C THR A 679 -2.63 7.72 -13.92
N MET A 680 -2.09 8.94 -13.81
CA MET A 680 -2.09 9.77 -12.58
C MET A 680 -1.49 9.03 -11.38
N SER A 681 -0.43 8.24 -11.60
CA SER A 681 0.15 7.35 -10.60
C SER A 681 0.65 8.09 -9.35
N PRO A 682 0.07 7.85 -8.17
CA PRO A 682 0.56 8.44 -6.91
C PRO A 682 1.92 7.86 -6.49
N GLU A 683 2.26 6.69 -7.02
CA GLU A 683 3.51 6.01 -6.74
C GLU A 683 4.70 6.74 -7.34
N VAL A 684 4.61 7.15 -8.61
CA VAL A 684 5.66 7.96 -9.27
C VAL A 684 5.89 9.26 -8.51
N THR A 685 4.82 9.91 -8.04
CA THR A 685 4.94 11.12 -7.22
C THR A 685 5.52 10.85 -5.83
N ALA A 686 5.29 9.66 -5.26
CA ALA A 686 5.90 9.26 -3.99
C ALA A 686 7.41 9.05 -4.12
N TRP A 687 7.91 8.53 -5.25
CA TRP A 687 9.34 8.41 -5.51
C TRP A 687 10.06 9.77 -5.53
N ALA A 688 9.48 10.74 -6.23
CA ALA A 688 10.05 12.10 -6.26
C ALA A 688 10.09 12.72 -4.85
N ARG A 689 9.07 12.49 -4.05
CA ARG A 689 9.01 12.98 -2.66
C ARG A 689 10.04 12.31 -1.77
N MET A 690 10.22 10.99 -1.90
CA MET A 690 11.25 10.24 -1.18
C MET A 690 12.64 10.82 -1.45
N LEU A 691 12.93 11.24 -2.69
CA LEU A 691 14.19 11.89 -3.05
C LEU A 691 14.33 13.25 -2.38
N ILE A 692 13.27 14.08 -2.37
CA ILE A 692 13.27 15.39 -1.70
C ILE A 692 13.50 15.25 -0.20
N ASP A 693 12.94 14.22 0.43
CA ASP A 693 13.11 13.99 1.87
C ASP A 693 14.50 13.47 2.24
N ARG A 694 15.20 12.81 1.31
CA ARG A 694 16.53 12.20 1.53
C ARG A 694 17.71 13.08 1.19
N HIS A 695 17.54 14.04 0.29
CA HIS A 695 18.65 14.81 -0.30
C HIS A 695 18.43 16.30 -0.16
N ASP A 696 19.54 17.06 -0.16
CA ASP A 696 19.48 18.51 -0.22
C ASP A 696 18.96 18.98 -1.59
N ASP A 697 18.18 20.04 -1.61
CA ASP A 697 17.58 20.62 -2.83
C ASP A 697 18.59 20.85 -3.97
N SER A 698 19.85 21.18 -3.63
CA SER A 698 20.90 21.45 -4.61
C SER A 698 21.47 20.22 -5.32
N SER A 699 21.20 19.02 -4.80
CA SER A 699 21.63 17.75 -5.37
C SER A 699 20.55 17.06 -6.21
N LEU A 700 19.32 17.61 -6.21
CA LEU A 700 18.18 17.06 -6.92
C LEU A 700 18.11 17.57 -8.36
N GLY A 701 17.88 16.63 -9.29
CA GLY A 701 17.69 16.95 -10.70
C GLY A 701 16.31 17.54 -11.00
N SER A 702 16.14 17.96 -12.25
CA SER A 702 14.93 18.65 -12.71
C SER A 702 13.70 17.75 -12.79
N ALA A 703 13.88 16.45 -13.06
CA ALA A 703 12.77 15.50 -13.17
C ALA A 703 12.11 15.22 -11.81
N VAL A 704 12.89 15.24 -10.71
CA VAL A 704 12.34 15.16 -9.35
C VAL A 704 11.32 16.27 -9.12
N TRP A 705 11.68 17.51 -9.47
CA TRP A 705 10.81 18.66 -9.32
C TRP A 705 9.63 18.65 -10.30
N ALA A 706 9.84 18.16 -11.53
CA ALA A 706 8.81 18.02 -12.54
C ALA A 706 7.71 17.03 -12.12
N VAL A 707 8.11 15.84 -11.66
CA VAL A 707 7.18 14.83 -11.15
C VAL A 707 6.46 15.32 -9.88
N SER A 708 7.17 16.03 -8.99
CA SER A 708 6.56 16.63 -7.80
C SER A 708 5.54 17.73 -8.16
N ALA A 709 5.80 18.50 -9.22
CA ALA A 709 4.86 19.51 -9.73
C ALA A 709 3.58 18.83 -10.27
N GLY A 710 3.71 17.76 -11.07
CA GLY A 710 2.59 16.98 -11.56
C GLY A 710 1.75 16.40 -10.42
N GLY A 711 2.39 15.80 -9.41
CA GLY A 711 1.72 15.29 -8.22
C GLY A 711 0.97 16.38 -7.44
N ALA A 712 1.60 17.52 -7.19
CA ALA A 712 0.98 18.65 -6.50
C ALA A 712 -0.22 19.22 -7.28
N ARG A 713 -0.13 19.22 -8.63
CA ARG A 713 -1.25 19.57 -9.52
C ARG A 713 -2.44 18.65 -9.32
N PHE A 714 -2.22 17.33 -9.25
CA PHE A 714 -3.30 16.35 -8.99
C PHE A 714 -3.87 16.49 -7.58
N ASP A 715 -3.04 16.80 -6.59
CA ASP A 715 -3.45 17.01 -5.20
C ASP A 715 -4.24 18.33 -4.98
N GLY A 716 -4.26 19.26 -5.96
CA GLY A 716 -4.89 20.57 -5.85
C GLY A 716 -4.01 21.62 -5.14
N ASP A 717 -2.76 21.30 -4.82
CA ASP A 717 -1.79 22.23 -4.22
C ASP A 717 -1.06 23.02 -5.32
N LEU A 718 -1.76 23.91 -6.00
CA LEU A 718 -1.22 24.72 -7.09
C LEU A 718 -0.03 25.61 -6.67
N PRO A 719 0.01 26.21 -5.44
CA PRO A 719 1.19 26.92 -4.95
C PRO A 719 2.43 26.01 -4.89
N THR A 720 2.31 24.80 -4.39
CA THR A 720 3.43 23.82 -4.38
C THR A 720 3.79 23.39 -5.79
N ALA A 721 2.81 23.10 -6.65
CA ALA A 721 3.05 22.79 -8.06
C ALA A 721 3.88 23.89 -8.73
N ARG A 722 3.51 25.17 -8.56
CA ARG A 722 4.25 26.32 -9.11
C ARG A 722 5.67 26.45 -8.52
N ARG A 723 5.85 26.22 -7.22
CA ARG A 723 7.19 26.21 -6.60
C ARG A 723 8.08 25.12 -7.16
N CYS A 724 7.56 23.90 -7.27
CA CYS A 724 8.30 22.77 -7.84
C CYS A 724 8.63 23.01 -9.30
N THR A 725 7.69 23.55 -10.11
CA THR A 725 7.94 23.90 -11.50
C THR A 725 9.08 24.89 -11.65
N ARG A 726 9.12 25.95 -10.83
CA ARG A 726 10.22 26.94 -10.85
C ARG A 726 11.55 26.30 -10.47
N ARG A 727 11.59 25.50 -9.38
CA ARG A 727 12.82 24.78 -8.99
C ARG A 727 13.32 23.84 -10.09
N GLY A 728 12.42 23.11 -10.75
CA GLY A 728 12.76 22.27 -11.87
C GLY A 728 13.37 23.05 -13.04
N LEU A 729 12.83 24.24 -13.35
CA LEU A 729 13.40 25.12 -14.38
C LEU A 729 14.76 25.68 -13.98
N ASP A 730 14.95 26.07 -12.72
CA ASP A 730 16.21 26.58 -12.15
C ASP A 730 17.31 25.51 -12.09
N ALA A 731 16.94 24.22 -11.98
CA ALA A 731 17.87 23.09 -11.96
C ALA A 731 18.52 22.76 -13.31
N GLY A 732 18.20 23.49 -14.37
CA GLY A 732 18.79 23.30 -15.70
C GLY A 732 18.28 22.06 -16.42
N PRO A 733 16.97 21.95 -16.67
CA PRO A 733 16.31 20.74 -17.14
C PRO A 733 16.79 20.28 -18.52
N ASP A 734 16.78 18.97 -18.72
CA ASP A 734 16.77 18.34 -20.04
C ASP A 734 15.66 18.94 -20.92
N PRO A 735 15.81 19.01 -22.24
CA PRO A 735 14.78 19.55 -23.13
C PRO A 735 13.40 18.95 -22.94
N SER A 736 13.27 17.64 -22.73
CA SER A 736 11.98 16.96 -22.50
C SER A 736 11.34 17.35 -21.17
N VAL A 737 12.11 17.41 -20.11
CA VAL A 737 11.66 17.85 -18.78
C VAL A 737 11.26 19.33 -18.80
N ARG A 738 12.01 20.14 -19.53
CA ARG A 738 11.68 21.59 -19.73
C ARG A 738 10.34 21.76 -20.40
N VAL A 739 10.07 20.98 -21.44
CA VAL A 739 8.78 20.93 -22.14
C VAL A 739 7.65 20.59 -21.17
N TYR A 740 7.84 19.55 -20.36
CA TYR A 740 6.86 19.13 -19.37
C TYR A 740 6.62 20.21 -18.29
N LEU A 741 7.67 20.86 -17.79
CA LEU A 741 7.56 21.92 -16.80
C LEU A 741 6.77 23.14 -17.34
N HIS A 742 6.91 23.48 -18.64
CA HIS A 742 6.10 24.53 -19.26
C HIS A 742 4.64 24.11 -19.45
N MET A 743 4.37 22.84 -19.72
CA MET A 743 3.00 22.30 -19.69
C MET A 743 2.38 22.49 -18.29
N MET A 744 3.14 22.25 -17.21
CA MET A 744 2.65 22.49 -15.85
C MET A 744 2.30 23.96 -15.61
N LEU A 745 3.04 24.93 -16.18
CA LEU A 745 2.69 26.34 -16.06
C LEU A 745 1.35 26.66 -16.74
N VAL A 746 1.10 26.07 -17.91
CA VAL A 746 -0.19 26.19 -18.63
C VAL A 746 -1.34 25.67 -17.78
N ASP A 747 -1.21 24.47 -17.24
CA ASP A 747 -2.24 23.84 -16.41
C ASP A 747 -2.49 24.63 -15.11
N ILE A 748 -1.43 25.09 -14.44
CA ILE A 748 -1.54 25.92 -13.24
C ILE A 748 -2.27 27.24 -13.56
N GLY A 749 -1.92 27.90 -14.68
CA GLY A 749 -2.58 29.11 -15.13
C GLY A 749 -4.07 28.91 -15.43
N LEU A 750 -4.39 27.79 -16.11
CA LEU A 750 -5.76 27.38 -16.41
C LEU A 750 -6.59 27.21 -15.13
N PHE A 751 -6.08 26.46 -14.15
CA PHE A 751 -6.77 26.23 -12.87
C PHE A 751 -6.85 27.48 -12.00
N GLN A 752 -5.93 28.44 -12.14
CA GLN A 752 -5.97 29.72 -11.42
C GLN A 752 -6.82 30.79 -12.14
N GLY A 753 -7.28 30.50 -13.37
CA GLY A 753 -8.05 31.43 -14.18
C GLY A 753 -7.25 32.56 -14.82
N ASP A 754 -5.92 32.49 -14.76
CA ASP A 754 -5.03 33.42 -15.45
C ASP A 754 -4.86 32.98 -16.91
N LEU A 755 -5.95 33.17 -17.70
CA LEU A 755 -6.00 32.67 -19.08
C LEU A 755 -5.01 33.41 -20.02
N ASP A 756 -4.60 34.63 -19.66
CA ASP A 756 -3.63 35.37 -20.47
C ASP A 756 -2.23 34.81 -20.28
N ALA A 757 -1.81 34.62 -19.03
CA ALA A 757 -0.52 33.98 -18.72
C ALA A 757 -0.47 32.53 -19.25
N ALA A 758 -1.57 31.74 -19.07
CA ALA A 758 -1.64 30.38 -19.57
C ALA A 758 -1.50 30.31 -21.10
N LEU A 759 -2.03 31.27 -21.85
CA LEU A 759 -1.88 31.31 -23.31
C LEU A 759 -0.46 31.69 -23.73
N ASP A 760 0.23 32.54 -22.97
CA ASP A 760 1.65 32.89 -23.21
C ASP A 760 2.54 31.67 -22.90
N ASP A 761 2.27 30.98 -21.81
CA ASP A 761 2.98 29.75 -21.45
C ASP A 761 2.73 28.64 -22.49
N ALA A 762 1.52 28.51 -23.05
CA ALA A 762 1.21 27.55 -24.10
C ALA A 762 2.01 27.83 -25.40
N ARG A 763 2.23 29.07 -25.75
CA ARG A 763 3.10 29.45 -26.87
C ARG A 763 4.56 29.03 -26.61
N THR A 764 5.06 29.30 -25.42
CA THR A 764 6.42 28.93 -25.00
C THR A 764 6.55 27.40 -24.99
N PHE A 765 5.57 26.69 -24.44
CA PHE A 765 5.50 25.23 -24.43
C PHE A 765 5.63 24.67 -25.85
N ARG A 766 4.84 25.20 -26.80
CA ARG A 766 4.89 24.77 -28.20
C ARG A 766 6.27 24.99 -28.85
N GLU A 767 6.86 26.15 -28.65
CA GLU A 767 8.17 26.47 -29.22
C GLU A 767 9.26 25.54 -28.69
N LEU A 768 9.26 25.27 -27.39
CA LEU A 768 10.20 24.34 -26.73
C LEU A 768 9.99 22.91 -27.19
N ALA A 769 8.73 22.46 -27.32
CA ALA A 769 8.42 21.12 -27.80
C ALA A 769 8.90 20.88 -29.23
N LEU A 770 8.72 21.87 -30.13
CA LEU A 770 9.25 21.78 -31.49
C LEU A 770 10.78 21.80 -31.53
N ALA A 771 11.41 22.61 -30.69
CA ALA A 771 12.88 22.68 -30.60
C ALA A 771 13.47 21.37 -30.02
N ALA A 772 12.73 20.69 -29.14
CA ALA A 772 13.12 19.41 -28.58
C ALA A 772 12.78 18.19 -29.49
N GLY A 773 12.17 18.41 -30.66
CA GLY A 773 11.75 17.34 -31.54
C GLY A 773 10.56 16.51 -31.07
N MET A 774 9.69 17.11 -30.24
CA MET A 774 8.50 16.50 -29.63
C MET A 774 7.20 17.03 -30.28
N PRO A 775 6.85 16.62 -31.51
CA PRO A 775 5.70 17.18 -32.24
C PRO A 775 4.36 16.91 -31.53
N GLY A 776 4.19 15.74 -30.88
CA GLY A 776 2.96 15.43 -30.12
C GLY A 776 2.77 16.37 -28.92
N ALA A 777 3.84 16.70 -28.20
CA ALA A 777 3.79 17.70 -27.13
C ALA A 777 3.48 19.11 -27.67
N ALA A 778 3.98 19.44 -28.86
CA ALA A 778 3.63 20.71 -29.52
C ALA A 778 2.14 20.77 -29.90
N HIS A 779 1.56 19.66 -30.35
CA HIS A 779 0.12 19.57 -30.59
C HIS A 779 -0.70 19.68 -29.29
N MET A 780 -0.19 19.13 -28.17
CA MET A 780 -0.83 19.34 -26.84
C MET A 780 -0.81 20.81 -26.43
N ALA A 781 0.27 21.54 -26.72
CA ALA A 781 0.32 22.97 -26.50
C ALA A 781 -0.75 23.72 -27.34
N ASP A 782 -0.92 23.32 -28.62
CA ASP A 782 -1.97 23.87 -29.48
C ASP A 782 -3.39 23.55 -28.91
N ILE A 783 -3.61 22.33 -28.40
CA ILE A 783 -4.86 21.91 -27.76
C ILE A 783 -5.14 22.76 -26.52
N SER A 784 -4.15 22.95 -25.66
CA SER A 784 -4.27 23.78 -24.46
C SER A 784 -4.63 25.22 -24.83
N ALA A 785 -3.98 25.78 -25.85
CA ALA A 785 -4.30 27.11 -26.36
C ALA A 785 -5.74 27.20 -26.93
N LEU A 786 -6.22 26.15 -27.62
CA LEU A 786 -7.59 26.10 -28.14
C LEU A 786 -8.62 25.97 -27.02
N LEU A 787 -8.32 25.19 -25.98
CA LEU A 787 -9.17 25.09 -24.79
C LEU A 787 -9.28 26.43 -24.05
N ILE A 788 -8.14 27.12 -23.85
CA ILE A 788 -8.12 28.46 -23.25
C ILE A 788 -8.97 29.46 -24.06
N ARG A 789 -8.86 29.42 -25.39
CA ARG A 789 -9.64 30.28 -26.29
C ARG A 789 -11.14 29.96 -26.21
N ALA A 790 -11.50 28.68 -26.15
CA ALA A 790 -12.88 28.27 -25.93
C ALA A 790 -13.45 28.83 -24.60
N TYR A 791 -12.65 28.77 -23.53
CA TYR A 791 -13.04 29.34 -22.22
C TYR A 791 -13.14 30.87 -22.23
N ARG A 792 -12.46 31.54 -23.15
CA ARG A 792 -12.64 32.98 -23.42
C ARG A 792 -13.88 33.30 -24.27
N GLY A 793 -14.61 32.28 -24.74
CA GLY A 793 -15.77 32.42 -25.63
C GLY A 793 -15.40 32.68 -27.10
N GLU A 794 -14.13 32.39 -27.47
CA GLU A 794 -13.69 32.46 -28.87
C GLU A 794 -14.09 31.18 -29.62
N ASP A 795 -14.38 31.32 -30.94
CA ASP A 795 -14.65 30.16 -31.80
C ASP A 795 -13.38 29.36 -32.11
N ALA A 796 -13.09 28.36 -31.27
CA ALA A 796 -11.95 27.48 -31.40
C ALA A 796 -12.28 26.14 -32.12
N TYR A 797 -13.57 25.83 -32.36
CA TYR A 797 -14.01 24.55 -32.90
C TYR A 797 -13.41 24.19 -34.25
N PRO A 798 -13.39 25.08 -35.28
CA PRO A 798 -12.80 24.72 -36.60
C PRO A 798 -11.32 24.32 -36.49
N ALA A 799 -10.54 25.03 -35.65
CA ALA A 799 -9.13 24.75 -35.46
C ALA A 799 -8.91 23.43 -34.71
N ALA A 800 -9.67 23.17 -33.64
CA ALA A 800 -9.62 21.92 -32.88
C ALA A 800 -9.94 20.70 -33.77
N ARG A 801 -10.95 20.86 -34.66
CA ARG A 801 -11.33 19.79 -35.58
C ARG A 801 -10.29 19.54 -36.67
N SER A 802 -9.65 20.57 -37.18
CA SER A 802 -8.55 20.43 -38.15
C SER A 802 -7.35 19.73 -37.53
N LEU A 803 -7.00 20.06 -36.29
CA LEU A 803 -5.92 19.44 -35.54
C LEU A 803 -6.22 17.97 -35.24
N GLU A 804 -7.46 17.62 -34.86
CA GLU A 804 -7.89 16.23 -34.66
C GLU A 804 -7.61 15.36 -35.90
N ILE A 805 -8.01 15.86 -37.08
CA ILE A 805 -7.79 15.12 -38.35
C ILE A 805 -6.29 14.93 -38.62
N ALA A 806 -5.49 15.97 -38.38
CA ALA A 806 -4.05 15.90 -38.56
C ALA A 806 -3.40 14.86 -37.63
N CYS A 807 -3.70 14.90 -36.35
CA CYS A 807 -3.15 13.99 -35.35
C CYS A 807 -3.59 12.53 -35.58
N ALA A 808 -4.86 12.32 -35.93
CA ALA A 808 -5.35 10.98 -36.29
C ALA A 808 -4.65 10.42 -37.54
N THR A 809 -4.33 11.27 -38.50
CA THR A 809 -3.63 10.87 -39.72
C THR A 809 -2.14 10.56 -39.43
N SER A 810 -1.52 11.23 -38.48
CA SER A 810 -0.15 11.02 -38.08
C SER A 810 0.05 9.87 -37.08
N GLY A 811 -1.03 9.25 -36.57
CA GLY A 811 -0.97 8.16 -35.59
C GLY A 811 -0.75 8.62 -34.16
N GLU A 812 -1.09 9.88 -33.85
CA GLU A 812 -1.04 10.46 -32.50
C GLU A 812 -2.41 10.30 -31.81
N ASP A 813 -2.80 9.06 -31.52
CA ASP A 813 -4.15 8.70 -31.08
C ASP A 813 -4.56 9.36 -29.74
N VAL A 814 -3.62 9.52 -28.82
CA VAL A 814 -3.86 10.20 -27.52
C VAL A 814 -4.18 11.68 -27.78
N VAL A 815 -3.37 12.34 -28.59
CA VAL A 815 -3.56 13.77 -28.94
C VAL A 815 -4.85 13.98 -29.72
N ALA A 816 -5.16 13.10 -30.66
CA ALA A 816 -6.43 13.14 -31.40
C ALA A 816 -7.66 13.00 -30.50
N ALA A 817 -7.57 12.18 -29.45
CA ALA A 817 -8.63 12.05 -28.45
C ALA A 817 -8.81 13.34 -27.62
N TRP A 818 -7.72 14.02 -27.26
CA TRP A 818 -7.75 15.33 -26.62
C TRP A 818 -8.33 16.41 -27.52
N CYS A 819 -7.99 16.45 -28.83
CA CYS A 819 -8.61 17.35 -29.79
C CYS A 819 -10.13 17.14 -29.87
N ARG A 820 -10.58 15.90 -29.80
CA ARG A 820 -12.01 15.55 -29.82
C ARG A 820 -12.72 16.05 -28.57
N TYR A 821 -12.07 15.94 -27.41
CA TYR A 821 -12.56 16.51 -26.16
C TYR A 821 -12.73 18.03 -26.26
N VAL A 822 -11.69 18.77 -26.70
CA VAL A 822 -11.76 20.23 -26.85
C VAL A 822 -12.79 20.64 -27.89
N SER A 823 -12.93 19.89 -28.99
CA SER A 823 -14.01 20.10 -29.96
C SER A 823 -15.40 19.97 -29.32
N GLY A 824 -15.58 19.05 -28.39
CA GLY A 824 -16.79 18.90 -27.58
C GLY A 824 -17.03 20.09 -26.67
N GLU A 825 -15.97 20.55 -25.96
CA GLU A 825 -16.03 21.76 -25.09
C GLU A 825 -16.47 22.99 -25.83
N CYS A 826 -15.97 23.22 -27.05
CA CYS A 826 -16.35 24.35 -27.88
C CYS A 826 -17.84 24.37 -28.26
N LEU A 827 -18.50 23.22 -28.28
CA LEU A 827 -19.89 23.06 -28.74
C LEU A 827 -20.89 22.88 -27.59
N LEU A 828 -20.47 22.89 -26.32
CA LEU A 828 -21.35 22.62 -25.17
C LEU A 828 -22.64 23.46 -25.16
N ASP A 829 -22.55 24.71 -25.53
CA ASP A 829 -23.69 25.64 -25.58
C ASP A 829 -24.30 25.80 -26.99
N ALA A 830 -23.47 25.68 -28.05
CA ALA A 830 -23.90 25.93 -29.44
C ALA A 830 -24.60 24.71 -30.06
N ASP A 831 -24.09 23.50 -29.84
CA ASP A 831 -24.68 22.24 -30.34
C ASP A 831 -24.43 21.10 -29.31
N PRO A 832 -25.22 21.01 -28.24
CA PRO A 832 -25.06 19.99 -27.20
C PRO A 832 -25.15 18.55 -27.72
N GLY A 833 -25.93 18.34 -28.82
CA GLY A 833 -26.04 17.03 -29.45
C GLY A 833 -24.73 16.56 -30.08
N ARG A 834 -24.08 17.45 -30.82
CA ARG A 834 -22.79 17.20 -31.42
C ARG A 834 -21.66 17.14 -30.39
N ALA A 835 -21.70 18.01 -29.36
CA ALA A 835 -20.78 17.98 -28.22
C ALA A 835 -20.80 16.61 -27.53
N ARG A 836 -21.99 16.07 -27.24
CA ARG A 836 -22.15 14.73 -26.64
C ARG A 836 -21.48 13.65 -27.50
N GLN A 837 -21.68 13.63 -28.80
CA GLN A 837 -21.06 12.63 -29.69
C GLN A 837 -19.52 12.70 -29.65
N LEU A 838 -18.97 13.91 -29.65
CA LEU A 838 -17.51 14.12 -29.58
C LEU A 838 -16.94 13.66 -28.24
N LEU A 839 -17.63 14.03 -27.14
CA LEU A 839 -17.20 13.62 -25.78
C LEU A 839 -17.31 12.10 -25.58
N GLU A 840 -18.35 11.44 -26.10
CA GLU A 840 -18.48 9.98 -26.08
C GLU A 840 -17.34 9.31 -26.86
N GLY A 841 -16.96 9.86 -28.02
CA GLY A 841 -15.80 9.40 -28.78
C GLY A 841 -14.46 9.62 -28.04
N ALA A 842 -14.31 10.71 -27.29
CA ALA A 842 -13.16 10.96 -26.45
C ALA A 842 -13.11 9.97 -25.27
N ILE A 843 -14.25 9.71 -24.60
CA ILE A 843 -14.39 8.72 -23.51
C ILE A 843 -14.03 7.32 -23.99
N GLU A 844 -14.54 6.90 -25.17
CA GLU A 844 -14.22 5.59 -25.72
C GLU A 844 -12.73 5.45 -26.05
N SER A 845 -12.12 6.49 -26.63
CA SER A 845 -10.69 6.51 -26.91
C SER A 845 -9.86 6.46 -25.63
N ALA A 846 -10.20 7.28 -24.64
CA ALA A 846 -9.52 7.33 -23.35
C ALA A 846 -9.57 5.97 -22.62
N ARG A 847 -10.71 5.27 -22.62
CA ARG A 847 -10.83 3.92 -22.08
C ARG A 847 -9.95 2.90 -22.81
N ARG A 848 -9.91 2.96 -24.14
CA ARG A 848 -9.12 2.05 -24.97
C ARG A 848 -7.62 2.20 -24.72
N HIS A 849 -7.18 3.43 -24.48
CA HIS A 849 -5.77 3.77 -24.30
C HIS A 849 -5.34 3.82 -22.82
N GLY A 850 -6.26 3.71 -21.86
CA GLY A 850 -5.96 3.81 -20.44
C GLY A 850 -5.69 5.23 -19.97
N ASP A 851 -6.04 6.27 -20.76
CA ASP A 851 -5.89 7.67 -20.37
C ASP A 851 -6.95 8.06 -19.31
N ARG A 852 -6.56 7.92 -18.04
CA ARG A 852 -7.45 8.16 -16.89
C ARG A 852 -7.79 9.64 -16.74
N TYR A 853 -6.87 10.54 -17.12
CA TYR A 853 -7.11 11.98 -17.00
C TYR A 853 -8.13 12.47 -18.01
N LEU A 854 -7.93 12.19 -19.31
CA LEU A 854 -8.89 12.50 -20.35
C LEU A 854 -10.26 11.87 -20.11
N LEU A 855 -10.27 10.60 -19.65
CA LEU A 855 -11.52 9.90 -19.32
C LEU A 855 -12.36 10.70 -18.32
N GLY A 856 -11.75 11.14 -17.23
CA GLY A 856 -12.43 11.87 -16.16
C GLY A 856 -12.96 13.22 -16.62
N VAL A 857 -12.16 14.04 -17.32
CA VAL A 857 -12.60 15.38 -17.78
C VAL A 857 -13.67 15.27 -18.86
N ALA A 858 -13.56 14.31 -19.77
CA ALA A 858 -14.60 14.12 -20.81
C ALA A 858 -15.93 13.60 -20.21
N MET A 859 -15.89 12.77 -19.18
CA MET A 859 -17.10 12.37 -18.44
C MET A 859 -17.72 13.54 -17.70
N ALA A 860 -16.92 14.43 -17.10
CA ALA A 860 -17.42 15.64 -16.42
C ALA A 860 -18.14 16.57 -17.39
N SER A 861 -17.55 16.81 -18.56
CA SER A 861 -18.15 17.66 -19.61
C SER A 861 -19.43 17.05 -20.17
N ARG A 862 -19.48 15.73 -20.36
CA ARG A 862 -20.71 15.04 -20.75
C ARG A 862 -21.81 15.20 -19.68
N ALA A 863 -21.48 15.06 -18.40
CA ALA A 863 -22.42 15.28 -17.30
C ALA A 863 -22.94 16.75 -17.27
N SER A 864 -22.10 17.72 -17.65
CA SER A 864 -22.53 19.12 -17.73
C SER A 864 -23.58 19.36 -18.82
N ILE A 865 -23.53 18.62 -19.94
CA ILE A 865 -24.58 18.67 -20.96
C ILE A 865 -25.91 18.19 -20.39
N GLU A 866 -25.93 17.13 -19.62
CA GLU A 866 -27.13 16.59 -18.97
C GLU A 866 -27.70 17.60 -17.98
N ALA A 867 -26.85 18.22 -17.14
CA ALA A 867 -27.28 19.27 -16.23
C ALA A 867 -27.87 20.47 -16.96
N ARG A 868 -27.20 20.98 -18.01
CA ARG A 868 -27.69 22.13 -18.81
C ARG A 868 -28.98 21.84 -19.58
N SER A 869 -29.22 20.61 -19.98
CA SER A 869 -30.44 20.17 -20.63
C SER A 869 -31.64 19.99 -19.68
N GLY A 870 -31.43 20.14 -18.36
CA GLY A 870 -32.46 19.93 -17.35
C GLY A 870 -32.70 18.46 -16.98
N ALA A 871 -31.83 17.55 -17.45
CA ALA A 871 -31.86 16.13 -17.08
C ALA A 871 -31.16 15.90 -15.72
N THR A 872 -31.63 16.58 -14.68
CA THR A 872 -30.97 16.79 -13.39
C THR A 872 -30.67 15.48 -12.68
N ASP A 873 -31.59 14.50 -12.71
CA ASP A 873 -31.34 13.17 -12.09
C ASP A 873 -30.27 12.34 -12.86
N ALA A 874 -30.20 12.48 -14.18
CA ALA A 874 -29.16 11.84 -14.99
C ALA A 874 -27.80 12.50 -14.71
N ALA A 875 -27.76 13.83 -14.71
CA ALA A 875 -26.56 14.58 -14.37
C ALA A 875 -26.01 14.22 -12.99
N ALA A 876 -26.88 14.08 -11.98
CA ALA A 876 -26.49 13.68 -10.64
C ALA A 876 -25.80 12.30 -10.61
N ARG A 877 -26.34 11.31 -11.34
CA ARG A 877 -25.72 9.98 -11.45
C ARG A 877 -24.38 10.05 -12.18
N SER A 878 -24.31 10.77 -13.30
CA SER A 878 -23.07 10.94 -14.07
C SER A 878 -21.98 11.63 -13.25
N TYR A 879 -22.30 12.64 -12.46
CA TYR A 879 -21.31 13.29 -11.58
C TYR A 879 -20.83 12.39 -10.44
N VAL A 880 -21.66 11.48 -9.91
CA VAL A 880 -21.20 10.47 -8.95
C VAL A 880 -20.14 9.56 -9.59
N GLU A 881 -20.35 9.12 -10.84
CA GLU A 881 -19.35 8.33 -11.57
C GLU A 881 -18.04 9.12 -11.79
N VAL A 882 -18.13 10.41 -12.13
CA VAL A 882 -16.96 11.29 -12.31
C VAL A 882 -16.20 11.48 -11.01
N LEU A 883 -16.90 11.76 -9.91
CA LEU A 883 -16.29 11.93 -8.60
C LEU A 883 -15.59 10.65 -8.13
N GLU A 884 -16.25 9.50 -8.33
CA GLU A 884 -15.65 8.21 -7.99
C GLU A 884 -14.41 7.93 -8.84
N HIS A 885 -14.44 8.22 -10.14
CA HIS A 885 -13.30 8.10 -11.03
C HIS A 885 -12.09 8.93 -10.54
N PHE A 886 -12.29 10.23 -10.27
CA PHE A 886 -11.20 11.08 -9.80
C PHE A 886 -10.76 10.76 -8.37
N ARG A 887 -11.67 10.27 -7.51
CA ARG A 887 -11.32 9.78 -6.20
C ARG A 887 -10.39 8.56 -6.28
N GLN A 888 -10.69 7.62 -7.18
CA GLN A 888 -9.85 6.45 -7.42
C GLN A 888 -8.49 6.80 -8.03
N ALA A 889 -8.46 7.85 -8.85
CA ALA A 889 -7.24 8.34 -9.47
C ALA A 889 -6.41 9.26 -8.56
N GLY A 890 -6.92 9.64 -7.37
CA GLY A 890 -6.25 10.59 -6.47
C GLY A 890 -6.21 12.03 -7.00
N ASN A 891 -7.00 12.35 -8.01
CA ASN A 891 -7.03 13.68 -8.61
C ASN A 891 -8.00 14.61 -7.86
N TRP A 892 -7.51 15.27 -6.83
CA TRP A 892 -8.30 16.17 -5.99
C TRP A 892 -8.70 17.46 -6.71
N THR A 893 -7.84 17.97 -7.58
CA THR A 893 -8.14 19.17 -8.38
C THR A 893 -9.44 19.00 -9.15
N ASN A 894 -9.55 17.92 -9.93
CA ASN A 894 -10.75 17.68 -10.72
C ASN A 894 -11.94 17.19 -9.88
N GLN A 895 -11.72 16.62 -8.68
CA GLN A 895 -12.82 16.40 -7.75
C GLN A 895 -13.44 17.71 -7.28
N TRP A 896 -12.63 18.72 -6.91
CA TRP A 896 -13.14 20.03 -6.53
C TRP A 896 -13.87 20.73 -7.66
N VAL A 897 -13.32 20.71 -8.89
CA VAL A 897 -13.98 21.25 -10.09
C VAL A 897 -15.33 20.56 -10.32
N THR A 898 -15.38 19.23 -10.20
CA THR A 898 -16.62 18.45 -10.36
C THR A 898 -17.64 18.78 -9.26
N LEU A 899 -17.23 18.84 -8.00
CA LEU A 899 -18.09 19.18 -6.86
C LEU A 899 -18.76 20.54 -7.02
N ARG A 900 -18.09 21.49 -7.65
CA ARG A 900 -18.68 22.77 -8.00
C ARG A 900 -19.85 22.63 -8.96
N SER A 901 -19.69 21.85 -10.03
CA SER A 901 -20.80 21.59 -10.96
C SER A 901 -21.97 20.83 -10.30
N VAL A 902 -21.68 20.01 -9.29
CA VAL A 902 -22.69 19.31 -8.49
C VAL A 902 -23.54 20.28 -7.66
N ILE A 903 -23.00 21.44 -7.23
CA ILE A 903 -23.79 22.45 -6.49
C ILE A 903 -25.02 22.90 -7.29
N ASP A 904 -24.82 23.21 -8.57
CA ASP A 904 -25.94 23.67 -9.44
C ASP A 904 -27.01 22.56 -9.57
N VAL A 905 -26.60 21.32 -9.75
CA VAL A 905 -27.51 20.16 -9.82
C VAL A 905 -28.26 19.95 -8.50
N LEU A 906 -27.62 20.12 -7.37
CA LEU A 906 -28.28 20.00 -6.04
C LEU A 906 -29.28 21.13 -5.80
N VAL A 907 -29.00 22.35 -6.28
CA VAL A 907 -29.91 23.48 -6.22
C VAL A 907 -31.13 23.19 -7.07
N ASP A 908 -30.96 22.70 -8.29
CA ASP A 908 -32.05 22.34 -9.20
C ASP A 908 -32.91 21.18 -8.66
N LEU A 909 -32.34 20.28 -7.90
CA LEU A 909 -33.02 19.20 -7.17
C LEU A 909 -33.68 19.65 -5.86
N GLY A 910 -33.57 20.95 -5.50
CA GLY A 910 -34.08 21.47 -4.20
C GLY A 910 -33.29 21.04 -2.98
N ARG A 911 -32.10 20.54 -3.15
CA ARG A 911 -31.20 20.05 -2.07
C ARG A 911 -30.25 21.17 -1.59
N CYS A 912 -30.84 22.33 -1.24
CA CYS A 912 -30.05 23.52 -0.92
C CYS A 912 -29.11 23.39 0.29
N GLU A 913 -29.45 22.57 1.29
CA GLU A 913 -28.59 22.35 2.45
C GLU A 913 -27.30 21.60 2.03
N GLN A 914 -27.43 20.57 1.21
CA GLN A 914 -26.29 19.82 0.70
C GLN A 914 -25.41 20.70 -0.22
N ALA A 915 -26.03 21.50 -1.06
CA ALA A 915 -25.33 22.47 -1.90
C ALA A 915 -24.52 23.47 -1.05
N ALA A 916 -25.12 24.00 0.02
CA ALA A 916 -24.45 24.92 0.95
C ALA A 916 -23.27 24.26 1.71
N LEU A 917 -23.41 23.00 2.11
CA LEU A 917 -22.33 22.23 2.74
C LEU A 917 -21.13 22.06 1.80
N ILE A 918 -21.37 21.66 0.55
CA ILE A 918 -20.32 21.51 -0.47
C ILE A 918 -19.66 22.85 -0.74
N LEU A 919 -20.43 23.92 -0.94
CA LEU A 919 -19.89 25.27 -1.16
C LEU A 919 -19.03 25.73 0.01
N GLY A 920 -19.47 25.47 1.24
CA GLY A 920 -18.68 25.76 2.47
C GLY A 920 -17.38 24.96 2.53
N ALA A 921 -17.38 23.70 2.09
CA ALA A 921 -16.18 22.88 2.03
C ALA A 921 -15.19 23.38 0.97
N ILE A 922 -15.69 23.71 -0.22
CA ILE A 922 -14.90 24.29 -1.31
C ILE A 922 -14.25 25.62 -0.88
N ARG A 923 -14.98 26.53 -0.23
CA ARG A 923 -14.44 27.81 0.26
C ARG A 923 -13.35 27.61 1.32
N ARG A 924 -13.53 26.70 2.25
CA ARG A 924 -12.50 26.38 3.25
C ARG A 924 -11.25 25.76 2.62
N ALA A 925 -11.41 24.87 1.64
CA ALA A 925 -10.28 24.28 0.92
C ALA A 925 -9.49 25.36 0.15
N HIS A 926 -10.21 26.32 -0.46
CA HIS A 926 -9.64 27.47 -1.13
C HIS A 926 -8.85 28.40 -0.20
N GLU A 927 -9.45 28.76 0.94
CA GLU A 927 -8.79 29.59 1.96
C GLU A 927 -7.51 28.93 2.49
N ALA A 928 -7.55 27.58 2.67
CA ALA A 928 -6.39 26.82 3.15
C ALA A 928 -5.27 26.68 2.11
N ALA A 929 -5.63 26.60 0.81
CA ALA A 929 -4.68 26.44 -0.29
C ALA A 929 -4.06 27.80 -0.73
N GLY A 930 -4.59 28.95 -0.28
CA GLY A 930 -4.13 30.29 -0.68
C GLY A 930 -4.21 30.54 -2.20
N SER A 931 -5.03 29.81 -2.91
CA SER A 931 -5.21 29.87 -4.36
C SER A 931 -6.69 29.78 -4.71
N ASP A 932 -7.10 30.40 -5.81
CA ASP A 932 -8.44 30.16 -6.37
C ASP A 932 -8.39 28.93 -7.28
N PRO A 933 -8.86 27.75 -6.84
CA PRO A 933 -8.86 26.56 -7.69
C PRO A 933 -9.88 26.63 -8.83
N PHE A 934 -10.62 27.75 -8.97
CA PHE A 934 -11.84 27.82 -9.78
C PHE A 934 -11.80 28.85 -10.90
N GLY A 935 -10.73 29.63 -11.02
CA GLY A 935 -10.57 30.58 -12.11
C GLY A 935 -11.82 31.43 -12.39
N ASN A 936 -12.07 31.76 -13.65
CA ASN A 936 -13.06 32.71 -14.13
C ASN A 936 -14.55 32.48 -13.77
N ASP A 937 -14.88 31.45 -13.03
CA ASP A 937 -16.28 31.16 -12.70
C ASP A 937 -16.75 31.68 -11.34
N VAL A 938 -15.90 32.42 -10.60
CA VAL A 938 -16.28 33.05 -9.30
C VAL A 938 -17.49 33.98 -9.46
N GLU A 939 -17.67 34.62 -10.61
CA GLU A 939 -18.85 35.46 -10.89
C GLU A 939 -20.19 34.69 -10.91
N ARG A 940 -20.16 33.35 -11.07
CA ARG A 940 -21.37 32.50 -11.09
C ARG A 940 -21.80 32.01 -9.71
N LEU A 941 -20.98 32.15 -8.68
CA LEU A 941 -21.24 31.66 -7.33
C LEU A 941 -21.81 32.69 -6.36
N GLU A 942 -22.30 33.84 -6.83
CA GLU A 942 -23.08 34.72 -5.98
C GLU A 942 -24.46 34.08 -5.72
N TRP A 943 -24.59 33.45 -4.55
CA TRP A 943 -25.88 33.04 -4.00
C TRP A 943 -26.75 34.30 -3.87
N PRO A 944 -27.97 34.32 -4.41
CA PRO A 944 -28.91 35.42 -4.14
C PRO A 944 -29.11 35.48 -2.62
N ALA A 945 -28.79 36.62 -2.01
CA ALA A 945 -28.98 36.83 -0.57
C ALA A 945 -30.39 36.37 -0.18
N PRO A 946 -30.56 35.59 0.91
CA PRO A 946 -31.87 35.15 1.31
C PRO A 946 -32.75 36.37 1.54
N ASN A 947 -33.91 36.40 0.87
CA ASN A 947 -34.91 37.46 0.99
C ASN A 947 -35.32 37.51 2.49
N PRO A 948 -35.13 38.61 3.23
CA PRO A 948 -35.32 38.68 4.68
C PRO A 948 -36.76 38.48 5.16
N THR A 949 -37.71 38.15 4.24
CA THR A 949 -39.13 37.99 4.56
C THR A 949 -39.65 36.56 4.57
N SER A 950 -38.85 35.53 4.43
CA SER A 950 -39.30 34.16 4.65
C SER A 950 -38.89 33.64 6.04
N ALA A 951 -39.65 34.06 7.07
CA ALA A 951 -39.60 33.48 8.40
C ALA A 951 -39.92 31.97 8.33
N ILE A 952 -39.04 31.17 8.84
CA ILE A 952 -39.17 29.72 9.04
C ILE A 952 -40.45 29.45 9.85
N ARG A 953 -41.49 28.90 9.20
CA ARG A 953 -42.57 28.19 9.88
C ARG A 953 -42.24 26.71 9.85
N ALA A 954 -42.18 26.12 11.03
CA ALA A 954 -42.10 24.70 11.25
C ALA A 954 -43.26 23.96 10.53
N PRO A 955 -43.05 22.77 9.96
CA PRO A 955 -44.07 22.02 9.24
C PRO A 955 -45.04 21.36 10.25
N GLY A 956 -46.25 21.94 10.36
CA GLY A 956 -47.44 21.24 10.87
C GLY A 956 -48.01 20.38 9.72
N ARG A 957 -48.36 19.16 10.03
CA ARG A 957 -49.09 18.22 9.17
C ARG A 957 -50.28 18.88 8.49
N ASP A 958 -50.39 18.78 7.16
CA ASP A 958 -51.64 18.32 6.50
C ASP A 958 -51.44 17.99 5.03
N ASN A 959 -51.93 16.84 4.67
CA ASN A 959 -52.11 16.27 3.34
C ASN A 959 -53.30 16.98 2.62
N ARG A 960 -53.08 17.50 1.41
CA ARG A 960 -54.02 17.34 0.26
C ARG A 960 -53.72 18.31 -0.90
N SER A 961 -53.59 17.70 -2.08
CA SER A 961 -53.92 18.26 -3.40
C SER A 961 -53.05 19.38 -4.00
N CYS A 962 -52.23 19.03 -4.96
CA CYS A 962 -51.97 19.81 -6.14
C CYS A 962 -52.12 18.96 -7.40
N ARG A 963 -53.22 19.21 -8.13
CA ARG A 963 -53.40 18.73 -9.51
C ARG A 963 -52.75 19.70 -10.47
N ALA A 964 -52.08 19.09 -11.44
CA ALA A 964 -51.72 19.54 -12.77
C ALA A 964 -52.12 20.93 -13.27
N SER A 965 -51.13 21.68 -13.74
CA SER A 965 -51.27 22.55 -14.91
C SER A 965 -49.96 22.61 -15.69
N THR A 966 -50.07 22.40 -16.96
CA THR A 966 -49.13 22.24 -18.08
C THR A 966 -48.17 23.43 -18.28
N PRO A 967 -46.98 23.19 -18.87
CA PRO A 967 -45.93 24.16 -19.06
C PRO A 967 -46.03 24.84 -20.45
N ALA A 968 -46.14 26.15 -20.47
CA ALA A 968 -45.75 26.94 -21.65
C ALA A 968 -45.32 28.33 -21.16
N SER A 969 -44.09 28.71 -21.43
CA SER A 969 -43.48 30.05 -21.28
C SER A 969 -42.33 30.21 -20.27
N ALA A 970 -41.34 29.35 -20.31
CA ALA A 970 -40.08 29.57 -19.58
C ALA A 970 -38.92 30.10 -20.45
N GLY A 971 -39.14 30.31 -21.75
CA GLY A 971 -38.08 30.72 -22.70
C GLY A 971 -37.76 32.21 -22.83
N ALA A 972 -38.54 33.10 -22.20
CA ALA A 972 -38.48 34.54 -22.51
C ALA A 972 -38.02 35.45 -21.34
N ARG A 973 -37.63 34.92 -20.19
CA ARG A 973 -37.23 35.74 -19.02
C ARG A 973 -35.72 35.73 -18.69
N ARG A 974 -34.90 34.97 -19.39
CA ARG A 974 -33.41 34.95 -19.14
C ARG A 974 -32.64 36.07 -19.83
N ALA A 975 -33.17 36.73 -20.86
CA ALA A 975 -32.43 37.74 -21.62
C ALA A 975 -32.51 39.20 -21.08
N SER A 976 -33.34 39.49 -20.05
CA SER A 976 -33.52 40.86 -19.57
C SER A 976 -32.80 41.20 -18.23
N ASN A 977 -32.17 40.24 -17.56
CA ASN A 977 -31.50 40.50 -16.27
C ASN A 977 -29.99 40.75 -16.37
N GLN A 978 -29.36 40.51 -17.51
CA GLN A 978 -27.91 40.75 -17.69
C GLN A 978 -27.54 42.23 -17.84
N GLY A 979 -28.51 43.14 -18.04
CA GLY A 979 -28.27 44.59 -18.27
C GLY A 979 -28.33 45.48 -17.01
N ARG A 980 -28.74 44.99 -15.85
CA ARG A 980 -28.98 45.85 -14.66
C ARG A 980 -28.01 45.66 -13.48
N LEU A 981 -27.06 44.74 -13.54
CA LEU A 981 -26.13 44.44 -12.44
C LEU A 981 -24.77 45.15 -12.54
N ARG A 982 -24.46 45.86 -13.64
CA ARG A 982 -23.17 46.55 -13.79
C ARG A 982 -23.03 47.90 -13.07
N SER A 983 -24.10 48.47 -12.48
CA SER A 983 -24.07 49.85 -11.91
C SER A 983 -24.10 49.94 -10.38
N ALA A 984 -24.09 48.83 -9.63
CA ALA A 984 -24.25 48.84 -8.16
C ALA A 984 -22.94 48.57 -7.36
N TRP A 985 -21.81 48.40 -8.01
CA TRP A 985 -20.57 47.91 -7.33
C TRP A 985 -19.57 49.00 -6.91
N HIS A 986 -19.82 50.27 -7.11
CA HIS A 986 -18.90 51.36 -6.78
C HIS A 986 -19.19 52.18 -5.53
N SER A 987 -20.09 51.76 -4.66
CA SER A 987 -20.33 52.51 -3.44
C SER A 987 -20.70 51.62 -2.24
N ARG A 988 -19.70 51.04 -1.60
CA ARG A 988 -19.67 50.71 -0.16
C ARG A 988 -18.43 49.95 0.22
N ALA A 989 -17.33 50.67 0.39
CA ALA A 989 -16.20 50.24 1.18
C ALA A 989 -16.25 51.04 2.47
N SER A 990 -16.51 50.40 3.61
CA SER A 990 -16.03 50.78 4.96
C SER A 990 -16.51 49.76 6.00
N ALA A 991 -15.58 48.96 6.46
CA ALA A 991 -15.18 48.41 7.76
C ALA A 991 -16.22 48.01 8.82
N PRO A 992 -15.97 47.11 9.77
CA PRO A 992 -14.82 47.14 10.64
C PRO A 992 -14.11 45.77 10.87
N ARG A 993 -12.86 45.89 11.30
CA ARG A 993 -11.98 44.83 11.77
C ARG A 993 -12.56 44.12 12.99
N VAL A 994 -12.55 42.79 12.97
CA VAL A 994 -12.58 41.95 14.17
C VAL A 994 -11.34 41.05 14.18
N SER A 995 -10.69 41.12 15.30
CA SER A 995 -9.38 40.53 15.64
C SER A 995 -9.40 39.01 15.71
N GLN A 996 -8.30 38.44 15.29
CA GLN A 996 -7.59 37.22 15.71
C GLN A 996 -8.42 36.09 16.37
N LEU A 997 -8.58 35.02 15.63
CA LEU A 997 -8.65 33.65 16.13
C LEU A 997 -8.03 32.73 15.07
N THR A 998 -6.86 32.22 15.39
CA THR A 998 -6.18 31.18 14.63
C THR A 998 -6.98 29.88 14.66
N PRO A 999 -7.25 29.21 13.52
CA PRO A 999 -7.82 27.89 13.50
C PRO A 999 -6.75 26.81 13.71
N PRO A 1000 -7.11 25.67 14.34
CA PRO A 1000 -6.22 24.52 14.50
C PRO A 1000 -6.02 23.81 13.16
N PRO A 1001 -4.90 23.08 12.97
CA PRO A 1001 -4.62 22.38 11.74
C PRO A 1001 -5.56 21.19 11.56
N PHE A 1002 -6.10 21.04 10.36
CA PHE A 1002 -6.85 19.86 9.93
C PHE A 1002 -5.92 18.65 9.89
N ARG A 1003 -6.26 17.59 10.65
CA ARG A 1003 -5.82 16.21 10.48
C ARG A 1003 -6.86 15.41 9.72
#